data_e3380b0c1fc8cddac563aa5c03f6ca54
#
_entry.id   e3380b0c1fc8cddac563aa5c03f6ca54
#
_cell.length_a   1.000
_cell.length_b   1.000
_cell.length_c   1.000
_cell.angle_alpha   90.00
_cell.angle_beta   90.00
_cell.angle_gamma   90.00
#
_symmetry.space_group_name_H-M   'P 1'
#
loop_
_entity.id
_entity.type
_entity.pdbx_description
1 polymer ?
#
loop_
_entity_poly.entity_id
_entity_poly.type
_entity_poly.pdbx_seq_one_letter_code
_entity_poly.pdbx_strand_id
1 'polypeptide(L)'
;MTLPQLALSQTHDAPARLFEVAQSLAHRLRNGGMVNRQSLKRMMTQAFGEDDASGAWSMREAFDALETAQVLHLADPQCALLAGTPADIFQRLRQFERGLPTQTYRSEKQVELQQFSTPISLAWLAAMAARCRSDDILLEPSAGTGMLAVHGARAGAQLLLNEHDLARADLLSRSLGEIVTGHDAEHIQDMLTTEQIPTLVLINPPFSRSVGRGIDRHAGARHLRGVLASLAQGGRCVAIMPTSFSPEGSAALGYNLVAELVPSRIEIAISGGPYAKHGTGIDVRLLIFDKGWIGVPERHVARDIEAALDLVLAIPDRLDPLQPPPLLPPPAVGLLLSRPATDVARGNLFGHMSGQRLAPPSRVAAVAKDARPITYVVREEPLAPGETVGIYSAWRPARISIDGAARHPDVLVESVAMASVSLPVPRYQPLLQDRAAKALSEAQLETVIYAGEAHARDLVGRFSSNLAGDRLIEDREGKAYRTGFFIADGTGVGKGREAAGIILDQWNRANRRAIWISMADLIEDARRDWTALGGLAIDIQPISNFPLGTSITMESGIIFLTYAALRSARHDTASRLQQLLDWTGEDFVGVIVFDESHAMAHAGGTETDFGKAQGSEQGLAGVRLQNALPRARILYMSATGAARPDNLSYAVRLGLGGPGTAFATRDMFMKAMEEGGIAALEVVCRDLKAMGLYTARALSFAGVEYEPLEHALTPDQISIYDAYADSWSIIHRGLHDVLAEIGIVDRMSGKTQNARARGSALSTFESAKLRFFSSLLVSMKMPSLINAIEQELASDNVVLVQLASTGEAIMDRRLSELSAQERATMDVEVSPKETLIDYLKNGFPVRQMRVFRTDDGAMRAEPMIDSEGNPVLSRQAIAARDELIEELCALPAIPTALDALIAHFGTDQVAEITGRSRRILPDITGRQKVERRSARANLFEVQAFQDGRKPIAAFSLAGS
;
A
#
# COMPACT_ATOMS: atom_id res chain seq x y z
N MET A 1 -16.98 55.37 6.61
CA MET A 1 -15.56 55.12 6.32
C MET A 1 -15.44 53.73 5.77
N THR A 2 -15.28 53.67 4.48
CA THR A 2 -15.20 52.46 3.66
C THR A 2 -13.83 51.81 3.82
N LEU A 3 -13.83 50.51 4.21
CA LEU A 3 -12.64 49.68 4.17
C LEU A 3 -12.34 49.29 2.71
N PRO A 4 -11.07 49.21 2.30
CA PRO A 4 -10.72 48.88 0.91
C PRO A 4 -10.90 47.38 0.66
N GLN A 5 -11.77 47.04 -0.27
CA GLN A 5 -11.74 45.82 -1.04
C GLN A 5 -10.57 45.87 -2.01
N LEU A 6 -9.44 45.27 -1.65
CA LEU A 6 -8.32 44.99 -2.57
C LEU A 6 -7.39 43.98 -1.92
N ALA A 7 -7.60 42.71 -2.19
CA ALA A 7 -6.62 41.61 -2.16
C ALA A 7 -7.24 40.18 -2.35
N LEU A 8 -8.20 40.01 -3.26
CA LEU A 8 -8.76 38.68 -3.58
C LEU A 8 -8.76 38.38 -5.09
N SER A 9 -8.02 39.11 -5.91
CA SER A 9 -8.09 38.97 -7.38
C SER A 9 -6.82 38.45 -8.06
N GLN A 10 -5.78 38.01 -7.33
CA GLN A 10 -4.52 37.58 -8.00
C GLN A 10 -4.21 36.09 -7.95
N THR A 11 -4.89 35.28 -7.16
CA THR A 11 -4.64 33.83 -7.09
C THR A 11 -5.37 32.99 -8.16
N HIS A 12 -6.29 33.58 -8.93
CA HIS A 12 -7.04 32.88 -9.99
C HIS A 12 -6.40 32.97 -11.38
N ASP A 13 -5.27 33.62 -11.54
CA ASP A 13 -4.73 34.01 -12.85
C ASP A 13 -3.69 33.03 -13.44
N ALA A 14 -2.99 32.23 -12.62
CA ALA A 14 -1.90 31.37 -13.08
C ALA A 14 -2.35 30.26 -14.09
N PRO A 15 -3.44 29.49 -13.85
CA PRO A 15 -3.93 28.52 -14.84
C PRO A 15 -4.39 29.17 -16.15
N ALA A 16 -4.99 30.35 -16.06
CA ALA A 16 -5.43 31.08 -17.25
C ALA A 16 -4.23 31.53 -18.10
N ARG A 17 -3.18 32.09 -17.47
CA ARG A 17 -1.93 32.47 -18.15
C ARG A 17 -1.23 31.27 -18.78
N LEU A 18 -1.21 30.14 -18.09
CA LEU A 18 -0.62 28.91 -18.64
C LEU A 18 -1.36 28.44 -19.90
N PHE A 19 -2.69 28.55 -19.91
CA PHE A 19 -3.51 28.23 -21.08
C PHE A 19 -3.29 29.25 -22.21
N GLU A 20 -3.13 30.55 -21.93
CA GLU A 20 -2.79 31.58 -22.93
C GLU A 20 -1.43 31.29 -23.59
N VAL A 21 -0.43 30.84 -22.81
CA VAL A 21 0.85 30.36 -23.35
C VAL A 21 0.63 29.17 -24.27
N ALA A 22 -0.20 28.19 -23.86
CA ALA A 22 -0.51 27.04 -24.68
C ALA A 22 -1.20 27.42 -26.01
N GLN A 23 -2.13 28.38 -25.98
CA GLN A 23 -2.77 28.89 -27.20
C GLN A 23 -1.76 29.60 -28.12
N SER A 24 -0.87 30.41 -27.57
CA SER A 24 0.17 31.09 -28.30
C SER A 24 1.16 30.12 -28.95
N LEU A 25 1.53 29.08 -28.22
CA LEU A 25 2.36 27.96 -28.70
C LEU A 25 1.63 27.19 -29.82
N ALA A 26 0.33 26.88 -29.65
CA ALA A 26 -0.47 26.19 -30.65
C ALA A 26 -0.55 26.98 -31.97
N HIS A 27 -0.77 28.31 -31.87
CA HIS A 27 -0.74 29.17 -33.04
C HIS A 27 0.62 29.15 -33.75
N ARG A 28 1.72 29.19 -32.99
CA ARG A 28 3.08 29.09 -33.53
C ARG A 28 3.34 27.76 -34.23
N LEU A 29 2.92 26.65 -33.59
CA LEU A 29 3.08 25.29 -34.14
C LEU A 29 2.27 25.10 -35.41
N ARG A 30 1.01 25.62 -35.50
CA ARG A 30 0.17 25.58 -36.70
C ARG A 30 0.81 26.29 -37.86
N ASN A 31 1.54 27.37 -37.60
CA ASN A 31 2.23 28.16 -38.65
C ASN A 31 3.65 27.63 -38.98
N GLY A 32 3.99 26.41 -38.55
CA GLY A 32 5.28 25.78 -38.81
C GLY A 32 6.46 26.39 -38.05
N GLY A 33 6.18 27.20 -37.02
CA GLY A 33 7.21 27.83 -36.19
C GLY A 33 7.86 26.82 -35.24
N MET A 34 9.20 26.82 -35.20
CA MET A 34 9.94 25.96 -34.29
C MET A 34 9.81 26.43 -32.82
N VAL A 35 9.64 25.48 -31.93
CA VAL A 35 9.68 25.70 -30.48
C VAL A 35 10.90 24.97 -29.91
N ASN A 36 11.81 25.72 -29.33
CA ASN A 36 12.93 25.18 -28.55
C ASN A 36 12.82 25.62 -27.09
N ARG A 37 13.66 25.06 -26.24
CA ARG A 37 13.61 25.33 -24.78
C ARG A 37 13.75 26.82 -24.45
N GLN A 38 14.60 27.55 -25.20
CA GLN A 38 14.80 28.98 -24.97
C GLN A 38 13.57 29.81 -25.37
N SER A 39 12.93 29.46 -26.51
CA SER A 39 11.68 30.14 -26.93
C SER A 39 10.54 29.84 -25.97
N LEU A 40 10.46 28.60 -25.46
CA LEU A 40 9.47 28.19 -24.47
C LEU A 40 9.67 28.98 -23.17
N LYS A 41 10.90 29.03 -22.64
CA LYS A 41 11.24 29.81 -21.45
C LYS A 41 10.87 31.29 -21.64
N ARG A 42 11.19 31.86 -22.79
CA ARG A 42 10.87 33.29 -23.09
C ARG A 42 9.34 33.55 -23.10
N MET A 43 8.56 32.67 -23.67
CA MET A 43 7.10 32.81 -23.71
C MET A 43 6.49 32.71 -22.30
N MET A 44 6.97 31.78 -21.48
CA MET A 44 6.57 31.70 -20.07
C MET A 44 6.95 32.96 -19.29
N THR A 45 8.21 33.43 -19.41
CA THR A 45 8.68 34.66 -18.75
C THR A 45 7.83 35.89 -19.20
N GLN A 46 7.47 35.99 -20.45
CA GLN A 46 6.63 37.05 -20.95
C GLN A 46 5.19 36.99 -20.38
N ALA A 47 4.60 35.81 -20.27
CA ALA A 47 3.25 35.62 -19.76
C ALA A 47 3.16 35.86 -18.25
N PHE A 48 4.18 35.40 -17.53
CA PHE A 48 4.22 35.46 -16.07
C PHE A 48 4.91 36.71 -15.53
N GLY A 49 5.62 37.46 -16.37
CA GLY A 49 6.35 38.69 -15.99
C GLY A 49 7.70 38.43 -15.33
N GLU A 50 8.00 37.22 -14.94
CA GLU A 50 9.20 36.80 -14.22
C GLU A 50 9.76 35.49 -14.80
N ASP A 51 11.02 35.17 -14.48
CA ASP A 51 11.63 33.93 -14.97
C ASP A 51 11.38 32.73 -14.01
N ASP A 52 11.80 31.52 -14.42
CA ASP A 52 11.69 30.31 -13.63
C ASP A 52 12.51 30.31 -12.34
N ALA A 53 13.51 31.17 -12.24
CA ALA A 53 14.34 31.31 -11.03
C ALA A 53 13.61 32.06 -9.89
N SER A 54 12.59 32.86 -10.22
CA SER A 54 11.76 33.54 -9.22
C SER A 54 10.70 32.60 -8.61
N GLY A 55 10.46 31.42 -9.23
CA GLY A 55 9.40 30.48 -8.82
C GLY A 55 8.01 30.85 -9.37
N ALA A 56 7.90 31.91 -10.22
CA ALA A 56 6.65 32.33 -10.83
C ALA A 56 6.03 31.23 -11.71
N TRP A 57 6.85 30.39 -12.28
CA TRP A 57 6.46 29.22 -13.07
C TRP A 57 7.61 28.19 -13.06
N SER A 58 7.29 26.95 -13.36
CA SER A 58 8.26 25.86 -13.46
C SER A 58 8.44 25.40 -14.91
N MET A 59 9.61 24.82 -15.21
CA MET A 59 9.81 24.18 -16.51
C MET A 59 8.83 23.03 -16.78
N ARG A 60 8.28 22.42 -15.74
CA ARG A 60 7.20 21.42 -15.86
C ARG A 60 5.96 22.06 -16.46
N GLU A 61 5.47 23.14 -15.88
CA GLU A 61 4.31 23.87 -16.37
C GLU A 61 4.52 24.38 -17.79
N ALA A 62 5.76 24.79 -18.12
CA ALA A 62 6.10 25.14 -19.50
C ALA A 62 5.96 23.96 -20.48
N PHE A 63 6.35 22.75 -20.07
CA PHE A 63 6.13 21.56 -20.89
C PHE A 63 4.66 21.11 -20.90
N ASP A 64 3.92 21.23 -19.80
CA ASP A 64 2.48 20.98 -19.75
C ASP A 64 1.74 21.94 -20.72
N ALA A 65 2.15 23.23 -20.77
CA ALA A 65 1.64 24.19 -21.77
C ALA A 65 2.00 23.80 -23.22
N LEU A 66 3.21 23.29 -23.45
CA LEU A 66 3.62 22.83 -24.78
C LEU A 66 2.84 21.57 -25.22
N GLU A 67 2.55 20.65 -24.31
CA GLU A 67 1.72 19.47 -24.56
C GLU A 67 0.27 19.88 -24.83
N THR A 68 -0.27 20.78 -24.01
CA THR A 68 -1.58 21.40 -24.24
C THR A 68 -1.65 22.08 -25.63
N ALA A 69 -0.59 22.75 -26.05
CA ALA A 69 -0.50 23.34 -27.39
C ALA A 69 -0.55 22.28 -28.52
N GLN A 70 0.06 21.12 -28.31
CA GLN A 70 -0.04 19.99 -29.26
C GLN A 70 -1.47 19.46 -29.31
N VAL A 71 -2.14 19.31 -28.15
CA VAL A 71 -3.56 18.91 -28.08
C VAL A 71 -4.44 19.90 -28.81
N LEU A 72 -4.29 21.21 -28.57
CA LEU A 72 -5.01 22.26 -29.28
C LEU A 72 -4.74 22.27 -30.78
N HIS A 73 -3.51 21.93 -31.22
CA HIS A 73 -3.18 21.79 -32.62
C HIS A 73 -3.83 20.57 -33.26
N LEU A 74 -3.84 19.42 -32.58
CA LEU A 74 -4.51 18.21 -33.04
C LEU A 74 -6.03 18.34 -33.02
N ALA A 75 -6.61 19.04 -32.05
CA ALA A 75 -8.05 19.26 -31.93
C ALA A 75 -8.63 20.11 -33.10
N ASP A 76 -7.79 20.89 -33.78
CA ASP A 76 -8.21 21.70 -34.93
C ASP A 76 -8.73 20.79 -36.06
N PRO A 77 -9.99 20.99 -36.53
CA PRO A 77 -10.53 20.20 -37.65
C PRO A 77 -9.69 20.26 -38.91
N GLN A 78 -8.96 21.35 -39.12
CA GLN A 78 -8.11 21.59 -40.31
C GLN A 78 -6.64 21.21 -40.06
N CYS A 79 -6.35 20.42 -39.03
CA CYS A 79 -4.98 20.02 -38.69
C CYS A 79 -4.28 19.30 -39.85
N ALA A 80 -3.30 19.97 -40.47
CA ALA A 80 -2.55 19.43 -41.60
C ALA A 80 -1.72 18.17 -41.23
N LEU A 81 -1.36 17.98 -39.95
CA LEU A 81 -0.64 16.78 -39.48
C LEU A 81 -1.45 15.50 -39.66
N LEU A 82 -2.79 15.62 -39.61
CA LEU A 82 -3.71 14.49 -39.69
C LEU A 82 -4.40 14.33 -41.04
N ALA A 83 -3.89 14.92 -42.12
CA ALA A 83 -4.43 14.80 -43.46
C ALA A 83 -3.70 13.70 -44.28
N GLY A 84 -4.38 12.96 -45.13
CA GLY A 84 -3.79 11.97 -46.08
C GLY A 84 -3.85 10.54 -45.59
N THR A 85 -2.96 9.68 -46.07
CA THR A 85 -2.92 8.27 -45.69
C THR A 85 -2.34 8.08 -44.27
N PRO A 86 -2.62 6.96 -43.58
CA PRO A 86 -2.03 6.66 -42.31
C PRO A 86 -0.50 6.76 -42.28
N ALA A 87 0.19 6.33 -43.33
CA ALA A 87 1.63 6.44 -43.47
C ALA A 87 2.10 7.89 -43.56
N ASP A 88 1.38 8.75 -44.33
CA ASP A 88 1.72 10.17 -44.46
C ASP A 88 1.49 10.90 -43.13
N ILE A 89 0.39 10.61 -42.44
CA ILE A 89 0.07 11.16 -41.12
C ILE A 89 1.17 10.81 -40.11
N PHE A 90 1.52 9.54 -40.01
CA PHE A 90 2.53 9.06 -39.10
C PHE A 90 3.90 9.68 -39.32
N GLN A 91 4.32 9.78 -40.63
CA GLN A 91 5.57 10.42 -40.97
C GLN A 91 5.60 11.90 -40.58
N ARG A 92 4.51 12.64 -40.78
CA ARG A 92 4.41 14.05 -40.36
C ARG A 92 4.42 14.19 -38.84
N LEU A 93 3.72 13.33 -38.11
CA LEU A 93 3.74 13.33 -36.64
C LEU A 93 5.15 13.07 -36.11
N ARG A 94 5.88 12.12 -36.68
CA ARG A 94 7.28 11.85 -36.36
C ARG A 94 8.20 13.02 -36.65
N GLN A 95 8.02 13.67 -37.79
CA GLN A 95 8.80 14.88 -38.13
C GLN A 95 8.50 16.03 -37.18
N PHE A 96 7.23 16.25 -36.85
CA PHE A 96 6.78 17.24 -35.89
C PHE A 96 7.38 16.98 -34.50
N GLU A 97 7.27 15.75 -34.01
CA GLU A 97 7.82 15.33 -32.71
C GLU A 97 9.34 15.54 -32.62
N ARG A 98 10.09 15.22 -33.69
CA ARG A 98 11.54 15.46 -33.74
C ARG A 98 11.90 16.94 -33.62
N GLY A 99 11.04 17.84 -34.05
CA GLY A 99 11.21 19.30 -33.96
C GLY A 99 10.93 19.87 -32.56
N LEU A 100 10.32 19.12 -31.64
CA LEU A 100 10.01 19.56 -30.30
C LEU A 100 11.22 19.50 -29.37
N PRO A 101 11.30 20.38 -28.34
CA PRO A 101 12.38 20.33 -27.35
C PRO A 101 12.29 19.06 -26.50
N THR A 102 13.45 18.50 -26.15
CA THR A 102 13.53 17.35 -25.25
C THR A 102 13.31 17.78 -23.81
N GLN A 103 12.44 17.08 -23.11
CA GLN A 103 12.17 17.28 -21.70
C GLN A 103 13.28 16.63 -20.87
N THR A 104 14.25 17.41 -20.41
CA THR A 104 15.42 16.92 -19.68
C THR A 104 15.28 17.06 -18.14
N TYR A 105 14.30 17.81 -17.69
CA TYR A 105 14.10 18.10 -16.27
C TYR A 105 12.96 17.26 -15.69
N ARG A 106 13.22 16.54 -14.61
CA ARG A 106 12.22 15.82 -13.83
C ARG A 106 12.01 16.55 -12.52
N SER A 107 10.81 17.06 -12.28
CA SER A 107 10.44 17.54 -10.95
C SER A 107 10.18 16.35 -10.02
N GLU A 108 10.40 16.52 -8.72
CA GLU A 108 10.06 15.50 -7.72
C GLU A 108 8.62 15.00 -7.86
N LYS A 109 7.70 15.90 -8.13
CA LYS A 109 6.28 15.58 -8.32
C LYS A 109 6.02 14.73 -9.57
N GLN A 110 6.80 14.90 -10.66
CA GLN A 110 6.73 14.01 -11.83
C GLN A 110 7.30 12.62 -11.54
N VAL A 111 8.32 12.55 -10.69
CA VAL A 111 8.90 11.28 -10.24
C VAL A 111 7.95 10.61 -9.24
N GLU A 112 7.31 11.36 -8.37
CA GLU A 112 6.37 10.87 -7.37
C GLU A 112 5.06 10.36 -7.98
N LEU A 113 4.53 11.04 -8.99
CA LEU A 113 3.28 10.67 -9.66
C LEU A 113 3.49 9.89 -10.95
N GLN A 114 4.76 9.70 -11.40
CA GLN A 114 5.14 9.09 -12.69
C GLN A 114 4.34 9.60 -13.90
N GLN A 115 4.10 10.90 -13.93
CA GLN A 115 3.35 11.57 -14.98
C GLN A 115 4.21 11.68 -16.25
N PHE A 116 4.23 10.62 -17.04
CA PHE A 116 4.83 10.63 -18.37
C PHE A 116 3.74 10.97 -19.39
N SER A 117 3.86 12.12 -20.00
CA SER A 117 2.99 12.48 -21.11
C SER A 117 3.24 11.57 -22.31
N THR A 118 2.18 11.17 -22.97
CA THR A 118 2.28 10.25 -24.11
C THR A 118 2.84 10.98 -25.32
N PRO A 119 3.89 10.48 -25.98
CA PRO A 119 4.40 11.04 -27.23
C PRO A 119 3.31 11.09 -28.32
N ILE A 120 3.27 12.19 -29.07
CA ILE A 120 2.21 12.44 -30.05
C ILE A 120 2.06 11.33 -31.09
N SER A 121 3.18 10.76 -31.57
CA SER A 121 3.16 9.64 -32.52
C SER A 121 2.68 8.33 -31.91
N LEU A 122 3.03 8.06 -30.65
CA LEU A 122 2.57 6.88 -29.91
C LEU A 122 1.09 6.99 -29.54
N ALA A 123 0.62 8.21 -29.17
CA ALA A 123 -0.78 8.46 -28.90
C ALA A 123 -1.65 8.21 -30.15
N TRP A 124 -1.17 8.65 -31.30
CA TRP A 124 -1.85 8.40 -32.58
C TRP A 124 -1.89 6.91 -32.94
N LEU A 125 -0.78 6.16 -32.72
CA LEU A 125 -0.78 4.70 -32.91
C LEU A 125 -1.78 3.99 -31.97
N ALA A 126 -1.84 4.41 -30.72
CA ALA A 126 -2.82 3.87 -29.76
C ALA A 126 -4.27 4.17 -30.23
N ALA A 127 -4.53 5.38 -30.72
CA ALA A 127 -5.84 5.76 -31.26
C ALA A 127 -6.20 4.95 -32.52
N MET A 128 -5.22 4.68 -33.41
CA MET A 128 -5.44 3.83 -34.60
C MET A 128 -5.76 2.38 -34.18
N ALA A 129 -5.08 1.85 -33.17
CA ALA A 129 -5.38 0.52 -32.59
C ALA A 129 -6.77 0.47 -31.95
N ALA A 130 -7.19 1.57 -31.36
CA ALA A 130 -8.48 1.71 -30.69
C ALA A 130 -9.67 1.73 -31.64
N ARG A 131 -9.48 2.23 -32.90
CA ARG A 131 -10.55 2.38 -33.90
C ARG A 131 -11.78 3.08 -33.32
N CYS A 132 -11.57 4.27 -32.76
CA CYS A 132 -12.60 5.08 -32.14
C CYS A 132 -13.70 5.47 -33.14
N ARG A 133 -14.94 5.45 -32.67
CA ARG A 133 -16.15 5.78 -33.44
C ARG A 133 -16.93 6.92 -32.77
N SER A 134 -17.82 7.57 -33.50
CA SER A 134 -18.63 8.67 -32.95
C SER A 134 -19.71 8.23 -31.94
N ASP A 135 -20.04 6.96 -31.89
CA ASP A 135 -20.98 6.36 -30.96
C ASP A 135 -20.30 5.76 -29.72
N ASP A 136 -18.99 5.91 -29.60
CA ASP A 136 -18.26 5.44 -28.41
C ASP A 136 -18.43 6.36 -27.23
N ILE A 137 -18.38 5.72 -26.04
CA ILE A 137 -18.09 6.36 -24.75
C ILE A 137 -16.64 6.03 -24.44
N LEU A 138 -15.75 7.01 -24.63
CA LEU A 138 -14.31 6.86 -24.42
C LEU A 138 -13.95 7.26 -22.98
N LEU A 139 -13.39 6.34 -22.24
CA LEU A 139 -12.79 6.62 -20.93
C LEU A 139 -11.26 6.77 -21.04
N GLU A 140 -10.72 7.89 -20.55
CA GLU A 140 -9.30 8.08 -20.27
C GLU A 140 -9.12 8.41 -18.79
N PRO A 141 -8.69 7.41 -17.95
CA PRO A 141 -8.68 7.55 -16.49
C PRO A 141 -7.49 8.32 -15.95
N SER A 142 -6.45 8.56 -16.75
CA SER A 142 -5.23 9.31 -16.41
C SER A 142 -4.87 10.20 -17.59
N ALA A 143 -5.73 11.18 -17.86
CA ALA A 143 -5.75 11.86 -19.14
C ALA A 143 -4.60 12.87 -19.35
N GLY A 144 -3.91 13.27 -18.30
CA GLY A 144 -2.85 14.27 -18.41
C GLY A 144 -3.36 15.57 -19.03
N THR A 145 -2.70 16.03 -20.07
CA THR A 145 -3.13 17.17 -20.87
C THR A 145 -4.06 16.81 -22.04
N GLY A 146 -4.39 15.50 -22.22
CA GLY A 146 -5.38 15.03 -23.21
C GLY A 146 -4.81 14.50 -24.51
N MET A 147 -3.56 14.05 -24.54
CA MET A 147 -2.90 13.59 -25.76
C MET A 147 -3.55 12.35 -26.40
N LEU A 148 -4.14 11.45 -25.60
CA LEU A 148 -4.92 10.32 -26.08
C LEU A 148 -6.38 10.73 -26.34
N ALA A 149 -6.98 11.50 -25.42
CA ALA A 149 -8.39 11.94 -25.50
C ALA A 149 -8.72 12.75 -26.76
N VAL A 150 -7.78 13.56 -27.27
CA VAL A 150 -7.99 14.40 -28.47
C VAL A 150 -8.39 13.59 -29.68
N HIS A 151 -7.94 12.36 -29.81
CA HIS A 151 -8.31 11.48 -30.92
C HIS A 151 -9.75 10.99 -30.81
N GLY A 152 -10.25 10.77 -29.58
CA GLY A 152 -11.66 10.48 -29.33
C GLY A 152 -12.56 11.69 -29.62
N ALA A 153 -12.15 12.87 -29.13
CA ALA A 153 -12.85 14.12 -29.45
C ALA A 153 -13.00 14.33 -30.95
N ARG A 154 -11.94 14.08 -31.72
CA ARG A 154 -11.96 14.18 -33.20
C ARG A 154 -12.85 13.15 -33.88
N ALA A 155 -12.98 11.96 -33.30
CA ALA A 155 -13.89 10.94 -33.80
C ALA A 155 -15.36 11.23 -33.44
N GLY A 156 -15.63 12.22 -32.61
CA GLY A 156 -16.97 12.58 -32.13
C GLY A 156 -17.47 11.68 -30.99
N ALA A 157 -16.60 10.96 -30.30
CA ALA A 157 -16.93 10.12 -29.15
C ALA A 157 -17.33 10.97 -27.93
N GLN A 158 -18.20 10.44 -27.09
CA GLN A 158 -18.45 11.01 -25.79
C GLN A 158 -17.24 10.72 -24.88
N LEU A 159 -16.70 11.78 -24.23
CA LEU A 159 -15.49 11.65 -23.42
C LEU A 159 -15.82 11.54 -21.93
N LEU A 160 -15.20 10.60 -21.25
CA LEU A 160 -15.12 10.47 -19.79
C LEU A 160 -13.66 10.66 -19.38
N LEU A 161 -13.33 11.86 -18.91
CA LEU A 161 -11.96 12.27 -18.62
C LEU A 161 -11.72 12.38 -17.12
N ASN A 162 -10.61 11.82 -16.67
CA ASN A 162 -10.16 11.93 -15.30
C ASN A 162 -8.67 12.28 -15.25
N GLU A 163 -8.31 13.29 -14.43
CA GLU A 163 -6.93 13.68 -14.16
C GLU A 163 -6.80 14.14 -12.71
N HIS A 164 -5.87 13.54 -12.00
CA HIS A 164 -5.68 13.78 -10.56
C HIS A 164 -4.94 15.09 -10.27
N ASP A 165 -4.06 15.55 -11.18
CA ASP A 165 -3.37 16.84 -11.05
C ASP A 165 -4.30 17.97 -11.52
N LEU A 166 -4.66 18.86 -10.58
CA LEU A 166 -5.64 19.94 -10.81
C LEU A 166 -5.21 20.91 -11.91
N ALA A 167 -3.91 21.19 -12.04
CA ALA A 167 -3.41 22.11 -13.07
C ALA A 167 -3.53 21.50 -14.47
N ARG A 168 -3.21 20.21 -14.60
CA ARG A 168 -3.38 19.48 -15.87
C ARG A 168 -4.86 19.25 -16.19
N ALA A 169 -5.69 18.98 -15.19
CA ALA A 169 -7.14 18.86 -15.35
C ALA A 169 -7.78 20.16 -15.86
N ASP A 170 -7.35 21.33 -15.38
CA ASP A 170 -7.82 22.63 -15.86
C ASP A 170 -7.38 22.87 -17.33
N LEU A 171 -6.12 22.59 -17.66
CA LEU A 171 -5.63 22.68 -19.04
C LEU A 171 -6.40 21.74 -19.99
N LEU A 172 -6.64 20.51 -19.57
CA LEU A 172 -7.41 19.52 -20.32
C LEU A 172 -8.84 19.98 -20.56
N SER A 173 -9.53 20.42 -19.51
CA SER A 173 -10.90 20.93 -19.59
C SER A 173 -11.03 22.11 -20.55
N ARG A 174 -10.12 23.07 -20.48
CA ARG A 174 -10.08 24.23 -21.40
C ARG A 174 -9.73 23.85 -22.83
N SER A 175 -8.91 22.80 -23.02
CA SER A 175 -8.46 22.38 -24.36
C SER A 175 -9.53 21.66 -25.15
N LEU A 176 -10.28 20.78 -24.50
CA LEU A 176 -11.31 19.95 -25.15
C LEU A 176 -12.75 20.42 -24.86
N GLY A 177 -12.95 21.36 -23.93
CA GLY A 177 -14.28 21.86 -23.55
C GLY A 177 -15.10 20.87 -22.74
N GLU A 178 -14.44 19.89 -22.09
CA GLU A 178 -15.08 18.79 -21.37
C GLU A 178 -14.94 18.91 -19.86
N ILE A 179 -15.82 18.24 -19.13
CA ILE A 179 -15.71 18.13 -17.67
C ILE A 179 -14.67 17.06 -17.33
N VAL A 180 -13.67 17.42 -16.52
CA VAL A 180 -12.62 16.54 -16.08
C VAL A 180 -12.80 16.24 -14.60
N THR A 181 -12.86 14.95 -14.22
CA THR A 181 -12.91 14.52 -12.83
C THR A 181 -11.51 14.40 -12.25
N GLY A 182 -11.37 14.54 -10.90
CA GLY A 182 -10.08 14.52 -10.21
C GLY A 182 -9.87 13.29 -9.32
N HIS A 183 -10.44 12.15 -9.69
CA HIS A 183 -10.41 10.92 -8.89
C HIS A 183 -9.06 10.20 -8.99
N ASP A 184 -8.78 9.33 -8.01
CA ASP A 184 -7.70 8.37 -8.13
C ASP A 184 -8.05 7.33 -9.20
N ALA A 185 -7.31 7.30 -10.29
CA ALA A 185 -7.57 6.44 -11.44
C ALA A 185 -7.46 4.93 -11.14
N GLU A 186 -6.78 4.53 -10.07
CA GLU A 186 -6.77 3.14 -9.60
C GLU A 186 -8.17 2.63 -9.25
N HIS A 187 -9.07 3.54 -8.89
CA HIS A 187 -10.43 3.26 -8.45
C HIS A 187 -11.51 3.85 -9.37
N ILE A 188 -11.15 4.16 -10.60
CA ILE A 188 -12.07 4.83 -11.56
C ILE A 188 -13.37 4.07 -11.77
N GLN A 189 -13.34 2.73 -11.74
CA GLN A 189 -14.51 1.87 -11.85
C GLN A 189 -15.60 2.18 -10.81
N ASP A 190 -15.20 2.62 -9.63
CA ASP A 190 -16.10 2.92 -8.51
C ASP A 190 -16.71 4.32 -8.64
N MET A 191 -16.23 5.13 -9.60
CA MET A 191 -16.63 6.52 -9.83
C MET A 191 -17.54 6.68 -11.02
N LEU A 192 -17.61 5.68 -11.89
CA LEU A 192 -18.50 5.70 -13.05
C LEU A 192 -19.95 5.39 -12.61
N THR A 193 -20.90 6.13 -13.17
CA THR A 193 -22.34 5.84 -12.96
C THR A 193 -22.79 4.68 -13.85
N THR A 194 -23.95 4.13 -13.57
CA THR A 194 -24.54 3.04 -14.37
C THR A 194 -24.84 3.43 -15.82
N GLU A 195 -24.90 4.74 -16.11
CA GLU A 195 -25.12 5.29 -17.45
C GLU A 195 -23.79 5.55 -18.18
N GLN A 196 -22.67 5.56 -17.47
CA GLN A 196 -21.33 5.84 -17.98
C GLN A 196 -20.52 4.56 -18.18
N ILE A 197 -21.05 3.61 -18.92
CA ILE A 197 -20.33 2.37 -19.24
C ILE A 197 -19.45 2.61 -20.47
N PRO A 198 -18.11 2.65 -20.34
CA PRO A 198 -17.22 2.92 -21.46
C PRO A 198 -17.26 1.77 -22.48
N THR A 199 -17.38 2.12 -23.77
CA THR A 199 -17.25 1.19 -24.90
C THR A 199 -15.82 1.16 -25.42
N LEU A 200 -15.05 2.20 -25.09
CA LEU A 200 -13.66 2.35 -25.46
C LEU A 200 -12.85 2.90 -24.29
N VAL A 201 -11.66 2.36 -24.09
CA VAL A 201 -10.69 2.87 -23.11
C VAL A 201 -9.36 3.11 -23.79
N LEU A 202 -8.80 4.31 -23.58
CA LEU A 202 -7.40 4.62 -23.86
C LEU A 202 -6.71 4.90 -22.55
N ILE A 203 -5.61 4.22 -22.25
CA ILE A 203 -4.94 4.34 -20.98
C ILE A 203 -3.41 4.28 -21.11
N ASN A 204 -2.75 5.26 -20.48
CA ASN A 204 -1.31 5.27 -20.20
C ASN A 204 -1.12 5.41 -18.69
N PRO A 205 -1.22 4.31 -17.91
CA PRO A 205 -1.21 4.39 -16.46
C PRO A 205 0.20 4.64 -15.92
N PRO A 206 0.35 5.07 -14.65
CA PRO A 206 1.66 5.11 -14.00
C PRO A 206 2.28 3.71 -13.95
N PHE A 207 3.55 3.60 -14.36
CA PHE A 207 4.18 2.28 -14.58
C PHE A 207 4.62 1.58 -13.30
N SER A 208 4.96 2.32 -12.25
CA SER A 208 5.56 1.75 -11.05
C SER A 208 5.35 2.55 -9.76
N ARG A 209 4.30 3.39 -9.69
CA ARG A 209 3.95 4.12 -8.47
C ARG A 209 2.45 4.31 -8.34
N SER A 210 1.96 4.29 -7.09
CA SER A 210 0.59 4.63 -6.73
C SER A 210 0.56 5.79 -5.75
N VAL A 211 -0.49 6.58 -5.80
CA VAL A 211 -0.72 7.68 -4.85
C VAL A 211 -0.71 7.13 -3.42
N GLY A 212 0.20 7.67 -2.59
CA GLY A 212 0.32 7.27 -1.18
C GLY A 212 1.03 5.95 -0.88
N ARG A 213 1.48 5.16 -1.90
CA ARG A 213 2.18 3.87 -1.71
C ARG A 213 3.65 3.86 -2.16
N GLY A 214 4.13 4.93 -2.76
CA GLY A 214 5.51 5.00 -3.27
C GLY A 214 5.76 4.10 -4.48
N ILE A 215 6.88 3.36 -4.51
CA ILE A 215 7.23 2.46 -5.62
C ILE A 215 6.34 1.22 -5.57
N ASP A 216 5.59 1.00 -6.64
CA ASP A 216 4.61 -0.06 -6.74
C ASP A 216 4.59 -0.66 -8.16
N ARG A 217 5.16 -1.84 -8.31
CA ARG A 217 5.28 -2.54 -9.60
C ARG A 217 3.94 -2.96 -10.19
N HIS A 218 2.89 -2.98 -9.38
CA HIS A 218 1.56 -3.43 -9.78
C HIS A 218 0.57 -2.26 -9.97
N ALA A 219 1.04 -1.01 -9.84
CA ALA A 219 0.20 0.16 -10.03
C ALA A 219 -0.53 0.12 -11.38
N GLY A 220 0.21 -0.01 -12.49
CA GLY A 220 -0.39 -0.09 -13.83
C GLY A 220 -1.35 -1.26 -14.00
N ALA A 221 -1.09 -2.41 -13.36
CA ALA A 221 -1.99 -3.56 -13.39
C ALA A 221 -3.32 -3.26 -12.70
N ARG A 222 -3.31 -2.55 -11.56
CA ARG A 222 -4.55 -2.20 -10.84
C ARG A 222 -5.37 -1.18 -11.62
N HIS A 223 -4.74 -0.14 -12.16
CA HIS A 223 -5.41 0.81 -13.06
C HIS A 223 -6.06 0.08 -14.24
N LEU A 224 -5.31 -0.82 -14.90
CA LEU A 224 -5.81 -1.57 -16.03
C LEU A 224 -6.96 -2.52 -15.67
N ARG A 225 -6.88 -3.19 -14.51
CA ARG A 225 -7.99 -4.02 -14.02
C ARG A 225 -9.26 -3.21 -13.74
N GLY A 226 -9.13 -2.04 -13.13
CA GLY A 226 -10.25 -1.15 -12.86
C GLY A 226 -11.00 -0.75 -14.14
N VAL A 227 -10.29 -0.34 -15.17
CA VAL A 227 -10.92 0.05 -16.44
C VAL A 227 -11.50 -1.14 -17.22
N LEU A 228 -10.82 -2.30 -17.22
CA LEU A 228 -11.33 -3.50 -17.88
C LEU A 228 -12.57 -4.06 -17.18
N ALA A 229 -12.69 -3.91 -15.87
CA ALA A 229 -13.89 -4.29 -15.13
C ALA A 229 -15.09 -3.43 -15.56
N SER A 230 -14.91 -2.12 -15.76
CA SER A 230 -15.97 -1.17 -16.16
C SER A 230 -16.27 -1.17 -17.66
N LEU A 231 -15.36 -1.70 -18.51
CA LEU A 231 -15.54 -1.73 -19.97
C LEU A 231 -16.79 -2.53 -20.37
N ALA A 232 -17.54 -2.03 -21.34
CA ALA A 232 -18.69 -2.74 -21.90
C ALA A 232 -18.31 -4.08 -22.53
N GLN A 233 -19.21 -5.04 -22.55
CA GLN A 233 -19.02 -6.30 -23.27
C GLN A 233 -18.93 -6.00 -24.79
N GLY A 234 -17.89 -6.51 -25.46
CA GLY A 234 -17.56 -6.14 -26.85
C GLY A 234 -16.75 -4.85 -26.97
N GLY A 235 -16.58 -4.09 -25.89
CA GLY A 235 -15.75 -2.87 -25.85
C GLY A 235 -14.27 -3.17 -25.98
N ARG A 236 -13.50 -2.16 -26.45
CA ARG A 236 -12.03 -2.26 -26.63
C ARG A 236 -11.29 -1.39 -25.60
N CYS A 237 -10.21 -1.92 -25.05
CA CYS A 237 -9.22 -1.15 -24.28
C CYS A 237 -7.87 -1.22 -24.99
N VAL A 238 -7.21 -0.06 -25.18
CA VAL A 238 -5.83 0.03 -25.65
C VAL A 238 -4.98 0.64 -24.52
N ALA A 239 -4.02 -0.12 -24.05
CA ALA A 239 -3.16 0.27 -22.95
C ALA A 239 -1.70 0.38 -23.40
N ILE A 240 -1.04 1.47 -22.99
CA ILE A 240 0.39 1.67 -23.14
C ILE A 240 1.04 1.23 -21.82
N MET A 241 1.79 0.13 -21.85
CA MET A 241 2.42 -0.48 -20.68
C MET A 241 3.93 -0.60 -20.89
N PRO A 242 4.74 -0.67 -19.82
CA PRO A 242 6.17 -0.97 -19.97
C PRO A 242 6.37 -2.40 -20.51
N THR A 243 7.46 -2.66 -21.21
CA THR A 243 7.77 -4.01 -21.74
C THR A 243 7.90 -5.07 -20.65
N SER A 244 8.19 -4.67 -19.40
CA SER A 244 8.21 -5.55 -18.23
C SER A 244 6.82 -6.10 -17.86
N PHE A 245 5.74 -5.51 -18.37
CA PHE A 245 4.37 -6.00 -18.18
C PHE A 245 4.07 -7.08 -19.24
N SER A 246 4.55 -8.29 -18.97
CA SER A 246 4.46 -9.47 -19.82
C SER A 246 4.53 -10.74 -18.98
N PRO A 247 4.16 -11.92 -19.50
CA PRO A 247 4.24 -13.18 -18.75
C PRO A 247 5.64 -13.52 -18.23
N GLU A 248 6.68 -13.09 -18.94
CA GLU A 248 8.09 -13.35 -18.61
C GLU A 248 8.76 -12.14 -17.95
N GLY A 249 8.05 -11.03 -17.82
CA GLY A 249 8.59 -9.76 -17.30
C GLY A 249 8.58 -9.67 -15.78
N SER A 250 9.20 -8.62 -15.25
CA SER A 250 9.21 -8.34 -13.80
C SER A 250 7.84 -8.00 -13.21
N ALA A 251 6.85 -7.66 -14.05
CA ALA A 251 5.46 -7.42 -13.67
C ALA A 251 4.51 -8.57 -14.07
N ALA A 252 5.04 -9.80 -14.24
CA ALA A 252 4.28 -10.97 -14.69
C ALA A 252 3.06 -11.28 -13.82
N LEU A 253 3.17 -11.13 -12.51
CA LEU A 253 2.03 -11.33 -11.61
C LEU A 253 0.87 -10.37 -11.97
N GLY A 254 1.17 -9.07 -12.13
CA GLY A 254 0.16 -8.08 -12.52
C GLY A 254 -0.42 -8.37 -13.91
N TYR A 255 0.42 -8.81 -14.85
CA TYR A 255 0.00 -9.21 -16.19
C TYR A 255 -0.99 -10.40 -16.12
N ASN A 256 -0.66 -11.45 -15.39
CA ASN A 256 -1.50 -12.66 -15.27
C ASN A 256 -2.85 -12.31 -14.63
N LEU A 257 -2.87 -11.49 -13.57
CA LEU A 257 -4.10 -11.04 -12.92
C LEU A 257 -5.01 -10.19 -13.85
N VAL A 258 -4.43 -9.47 -14.79
CA VAL A 258 -5.19 -8.76 -15.82
C VAL A 258 -5.71 -9.73 -16.88
N ALA A 259 -4.86 -10.66 -17.34
CA ALA A 259 -5.21 -11.65 -18.35
C ALA A 259 -6.30 -12.64 -17.88
N GLU A 260 -6.37 -12.93 -16.57
CA GLU A 260 -7.47 -13.71 -15.96
C GLU A 260 -8.82 -12.99 -16.03
N LEU A 261 -8.81 -11.65 -15.96
CA LEU A 261 -10.05 -10.86 -16.05
C LEU A 261 -10.50 -10.70 -17.49
N VAL A 262 -9.59 -10.21 -18.35
CA VAL A 262 -9.78 -10.04 -19.79
C VAL A 262 -8.44 -10.36 -20.46
N PRO A 263 -8.32 -11.43 -21.27
CA PRO A 263 -7.08 -11.70 -21.99
C PRO A 263 -6.85 -10.62 -23.07
N SER A 264 -5.58 -10.22 -23.25
CA SER A 264 -5.21 -9.36 -24.38
C SER A 264 -5.43 -10.11 -25.68
N ARG A 265 -5.94 -9.43 -26.71
CA ARG A 265 -6.09 -9.99 -28.05
C ARG A 265 -4.79 -9.88 -28.85
N ILE A 266 -4.17 -8.70 -28.77
CA ILE A 266 -2.92 -8.41 -29.48
C ILE A 266 -1.98 -7.66 -28.55
N GLU A 267 -0.70 -7.97 -28.63
CA GLU A 267 0.38 -7.33 -27.90
C GLU A 267 1.50 -6.93 -28.85
N ILE A 268 1.87 -5.66 -28.88
CA ILE A 268 2.96 -5.15 -29.71
C ILE A 268 4.02 -4.52 -28.81
N ALA A 269 5.17 -5.19 -28.65
CA ALA A 269 6.32 -4.62 -27.95
C ALA A 269 7.05 -3.66 -28.89
N ILE A 270 7.27 -2.42 -28.46
CA ILE A 270 7.90 -1.36 -29.22
C ILE A 270 9.21 -0.96 -28.54
N SER A 271 10.33 -1.20 -29.18
CA SER A 271 11.66 -0.84 -28.72
C SER A 271 12.14 0.51 -29.30
N GLY A 272 13.38 0.89 -29.01
CA GLY A 272 13.96 2.14 -29.52
C GLY A 272 13.58 3.40 -28.74
N GLY A 273 13.07 3.27 -27.53
CA GLY A 273 12.83 4.36 -26.63
C GLY A 273 11.80 5.38 -27.12
N PRO A 274 10.53 5.00 -27.37
CA PRO A 274 9.53 5.92 -27.92
C PRO A 274 9.29 7.17 -27.06
N TYR A 275 9.66 7.14 -25.79
CA TYR A 275 9.60 8.28 -24.86
C TYR A 275 10.89 9.11 -24.77
N ALA A 276 11.86 8.93 -25.67
CA ALA A 276 13.16 9.63 -25.60
C ALA A 276 13.04 11.16 -25.51
N LYS A 277 12.07 11.77 -26.23
CA LYS A 277 11.78 13.20 -26.17
C LYS A 277 11.14 13.65 -24.83
N HIS A 278 10.53 12.72 -24.11
CA HIS A 278 9.92 12.93 -22.79
C HIS A 278 10.85 12.55 -21.64
N GLY A 279 12.15 12.46 -21.89
CA GLY A 279 13.20 12.30 -20.88
C GLY A 279 13.37 10.88 -20.34
N THR A 280 12.83 9.84 -21.02
CA THR A 280 13.05 8.44 -20.64
C THR A 280 13.23 7.54 -21.86
N GLY A 281 14.17 6.60 -21.76
CA GLY A 281 14.42 5.60 -22.81
C GLY A 281 13.62 4.30 -22.61
N ILE A 282 12.46 4.37 -21.98
CA ILE A 282 11.62 3.19 -21.72
C ILE A 282 11.05 2.64 -23.01
N ASP A 283 11.24 1.34 -23.22
CA ASP A 283 10.52 0.56 -24.23
C ASP A 283 9.14 0.22 -23.71
N VAL A 284 8.14 0.26 -24.57
CA VAL A 284 6.74 0.06 -24.18
C VAL A 284 6.10 -1.09 -24.94
N ARG A 285 4.94 -1.48 -24.47
CA ARG A 285 4.07 -2.46 -25.09
C ARG A 285 2.68 -1.87 -25.28
N LEU A 286 2.14 -1.98 -26.45
CA LEU A 286 0.75 -1.68 -26.75
C LEU A 286 -0.05 -2.96 -26.54
N LEU A 287 -0.99 -2.93 -25.62
CA LEU A 287 -1.88 -4.06 -25.30
C LEU A 287 -3.29 -3.72 -25.75
N ILE A 288 -3.87 -4.58 -26.57
CA ILE A 288 -5.23 -4.44 -27.09
C ILE A 288 -6.11 -5.52 -26.48
N PHE A 289 -7.14 -5.11 -25.77
CA PHE A 289 -8.13 -5.97 -25.13
C PHE A 289 -9.48 -5.75 -25.80
N ASP A 290 -10.13 -6.82 -26.23
CA ASP A 290 -11.54 -6.80 -26.64
C ASP A 290 -12.33 -7.62 -25.62
N LYS A 291 -13.15 -6.98 -24.77
CA LYS A 291 -13.89 -7.65 -23.71
C LYS A 291 -14.89 -8.65 -24.26
N GLY A 292 -14.74 -9.92 -23.90
CA GLY A 292 -15.52 -11.03 -24.43
C GLY A 292 -14.80 -11.81 -25.53
N TRP A 293 -13.62 -11.36 -25.98
CA TRP A 293 -12.78 -12.18 -26.84
C TRP A 293 -12.16 -13.33 -26.05
N ILE A 294 -12.09 -14.51 -26.65
CA ILE A 294 -11.51 -15.72 -26.06
C ILE A 294 -10.49 -16.27 -27.06
N GLY A 295 -9.25 -16.38 -26.65
CA GLY A 295 -8.18 -16.91 -27.49
C GLY A 295 -6.81 -16.78 -26.85
N VAL A 296 -5.77 -17.07 -27.62
CA VAL A 296 -4.37 -16.88 -27.22
C VAL A 296 -3.88 -15.55 -27.80
N PRO A 297 -3.25 -14.67 -27.00
CA PRO A 297 -2.76 -13.37 -27.50
C PRO A 297 -1.79 -13.52 -28.67
N GLU A 298 -2.02 -12.73 -29.73
CA GLU A 298 -1.02 -12.55 -30.79
C GLU A 298 0.05 -11.58 -30.33
N ARG A 299 1.31 -12.01 -30.36
CA ARG A 299 2.44 -11.21 -29.86
C ARG A 299 3.38 -10.83 -30.97
N HIS A 300 3.62 -9.52 -31.08
CA HIS A 300 4.50 -8.92 -32.08
C HIS A 300 5.61 -8.09 -31.40
N VAL A 301 6.73 -7.96 -32.10
CA VAL A 301 7.86 -7.12 -31.67
C VAL A 301 8.19 -6.16 -32.81
N ALA A 302 8.09 -4.87 -32.51
CA ALA A 302 8.54 -3.79 -33.39
C ALA A 302 9.91 -3.29 -32.87
N ARG A 303 10.91 -3.26 -33.77
CA ARG A 303 12.25 -2.78 -33.43
C ARG A 303 12.30 -1.29 -33.07
N ASP A 304 11.34 -0.54 -33.57
CA ASP A 304 11.17 0.90 -33.35
C ASP A 304 9.69 1.27 -33.56
N ILE A 305 9.36 2.51 -33.29
CA ILE A 305 7.97 3.01 -33.40
C ILE A 305 7.52 3.08 -34.88
N GLU A 306 8.45 3.22 -35.83
CA GLU A 306 8.19 3.18 -37.28
C GLU A 306 7.71 1.80 -37.72
N ALA A 307 8.35 0.74 -37.24
CA ALA A 307 7.94 -0.64 -37.50
C ALA A 307 6.62 -1.03 -36.85
N ALA A 308 6.19 -0.33 -35.81
CA ALA A 308 4.92 -0.58 -35.16
C ALA A 308 3.71 -0.16 -36.02
N LEU A 309 3.86 0.75 -36.95
CA LEU A 309 2.78 1.26 -37.78
C LEU A 309 2.06 0.15 -38.58
N ASP A 310 2.82 -0.69 -39.27
CA ASP A 310 2.22 -1.76 -40.10
C ASP A 310 1.48 -2.78 -39.23
N LEU A 311 2.02 -3.09 -38.07
CA LEU A 311 1.42 -3.99 -37.10
C LEU A 311 0.11 -3.41 -36.54
N VAL A 312 0.08 -2.10 -36.23
CA VAL A 312 -1.12 -1.41 -35.74
C VAL A 312 -2.21 -1.35 -36.83
N LEU A 313 -1.84 -1.09 -38.07
CA LEU A 313 -2.78 -1.07 -39.18
C LEU A 313 -3.40 -2.45 -39.50
N ALA A 314 -2.67 -3.53 -39.19
CA ALA A 314 -3.14 -4.91 -39.35
C ALA A 314 -4.07 -5.38 -38.23
N ILE A 315 -4.25 -4.61 -37.15
CA ILE A 315 -5.12 -4.99 -36.03
C ILE A 315 -6.56 -5.22 -36.53
N PRO A 316 -7.21 -6.35 -36.20
CA PRO A 316 -8.59 -6.65 -36.58
C PRO A 316 -9.59 -5.61 -36.07
N ASP A 317 -10.73 -5.55 -36.73
CA ASP A 317 -11.85 -4.72 -36.24
C ASP A 317 -12.29 -5.14 -34.84
N ARG A 318 -12.88 -4.17 -34.13
CA ARG A 318 -13.44 -4.36 -32.81
C ARG A 318 -14.60 -5.35 -32.82
N LEU A 319 -14.81 -6.02 -31.68
CA LEU A 319 -16.11 -6.61 -31.40
C LEU A 319 -17.13 -5.46 -31.28
N ASP A 320 -18.37 -5.69 -31.69
CA ASP A 320 -19.42 -4.68 -31.50
C ASP A 320 -19.82 -4.71 -30.01
N PRO A 321 -19.86 -3.55 -29.34
CA PRO A 321 -20.32 -3.49 -27.94
C PRO A 321 -21.77 -3.98 -27.90
N LEU A 322 -22.03 -4.97 -27.07
CA LEU A 322 -23.40 -5.38 -26.77
C LEU A 322 -24.04 -4.21 -26.02
N GLN A 323 -25.07 -3.62 -26.60
CA GLN A 323 -25.88 -2.67 -25.85
C GLN A 323 -26.41 -3.36 -24.61
N PRO A 324 -26.39 -2.74 -23.42
CA PRO A 324 -27.07 -3.29 -22.27
C PRO A 324 -28.50 -3.59 -22.68
N PRO A 325 -29.06 -4.77 -22.35
CA PRO A 325 -30.42 -5.10 -22.76
C PRO A 325 -31.31 -3.92 -22.32
N PRO A 326 -32.17 -3.41 -23.22
CA PRO A 326 -33.08 -2.32 -22.88
C PRO A 326 -33.79 -2.71 -21.58
N LEU A 327 -33.81 -1.83 -20.61
CA LEU A 327 -34.57 -2.04 -19.38
C LEU A 327 -35.98 -2.41 -19.82
N LEU A 328 -36.31 -3.70 -19.74
CA LEU A 328 -37.64 -4.18 -20.04
C LEU A 328 -38.58 -3.37 -19.14
N PRO A 329 -39.59 -2.73 -19.71
CA PRO A 329 -40.63 -2.11 -18.89
C PRO A 329 -41.14 -3.19 -17.94
N PRO A 330 -41.44 -2.87 -16.69
CA PRO A 330 -41.92 -3.85 -15.72
C PRO A 330 -43.07 -4.60 -16.35
N PRO A 331 -43.11 -5.93 -16.29
CA PRO A 331 -44.16 -6.72 -16.91
C PRO A 331 -45.51 -6.17 -16.41
N ALA A 332 -46.39 -5.84 -17.35
CA ALA A 332 -47.74 -5.41 -17.04
C ALA A 332 -48.37 -6.49 -16.15
N VAL A 333 -48.64 -6.12 -14.91
CA VAL A 333 -49.29 -7.01 -13.92
C VAL A 333 -50.71 -7.27 -14.45
N GLY A 334 -50.84 -8.42 -15.10
CA GLY A 334 -52.16 -8.98 -15.43
C GLY A 334 -52.92 -9.21 -14.14
N LEU A 335 -54.03 -8.53 -14.03
CA LEU A 335 -55.03 -8.74 -12.99
C LEU A 335 -55.44 -10.20 -12.92
N LEU A 336 -54.99 -10.96 -11.93
CA LEU A 336 -55.61 -12.18 -11.46
C LEU A 336 -56.34 -11.87 -10.17
N LEU A 337 -57.64 -11.99 -10.29
CA LEU A 337 -58.68 -11.78 -9.29
C LEU A 337 -58.50 -12.62 -8.02
N SER A 338 -58.55 -11.91 -6.87
CA SER A 338 -59.23 -12.19 -5.63
C SER A 338 -59.08 -13.55 -4.91
N ARG A 339 -58.48 -13.43 -3.71
CA ARG A 339 -59.04 -14.04 -2.49
C ARG A 339 -58.85 -13.12 -1.31
N PRO A 340 -59.76 -13.12 -0.29
CA PRO A 340 -60.01 -12.00 0.55
C PRO A 340 -59.00 -11.84 1.70
N ALA A 341 -58.77 -10.58 2.02
CA ALA A 341 -58.01 -10.13 3.16
C ALA A 341 -58.73 -10.34 4.49
N THR A 342 -57.99 -10.73 5.52
CA THR A 342 -58.34 -10.43 6.90
C THR A 342 -57.21 -9.66 7.57
N ASP A 343 -57.62 -8.52 8.06
CA ASP A 343 -57.03 -7.67 9.09
C ASP A 343 -55.80 -6.81 8.76
N VAL A 344 -56.18 -5.56 8.64
CA VAL A 344 -55.37 -4.36 8.47
C VAL A 344 -54.92 -3.84 9.83
N ALA A 345 -53.65 -3.65 10.01
CA ALA A 345 -53.11 -2.66 10.95
C ALA A 345 -52.74 -1.38 10.18
N ARG A 346 -53.33 -0.27 10.56
CA ARG A 346 -53.12 1.07 10.00
C ARG A 346 -51.72 1.57 10.31
N GLY A 347 -50.92 1.81 9.28
CA GLY A 347 -49.63 2.50 9.35
C GLY A 347 -49.60 3.71 8.43
N ASN A 348 -48.98 4.76 8.89
CA ASN A 348 -48.95 6.14 8.37
C ASN A 348 -48.57 6.30 6.89
N LEU A 349 -49.25 7.22 6.21
CA LEU A 349 -49.20 7.50 4.78
C LEU A 349 -48.04 8.43 4.32
N PHE A 350 -47.10 8.81 5.19
CA PHE A 350 -45.97 9.69 4.87
C PHE A 350 -44.66 9.23 5.55
N GLY A 351 -44.22 8.02 5.23
CA GLY A 351 -42.85 7.59 5.54
C GLY A 351 -41.99 7.69 4.29
N HIS A 352 -40.90 8.40 4.38
CA HIS A 352 -39.88 8.50 3.32
C HIS A 352 -39.47 7.10 2.83
N MET A 353 -39.68 6.83 1.56
CA MET A 353 -39.18 5.65 0.90
C MET A 353 -37.67 5.82 0.67
N SER A 354 -36.84 5.45 1.65
CA SER A 354 -35.50 4.98 1.39
C SER A 354 -35.65 3.55 0.87
N GLY A 355 -35.25 3.32 -0.38
CA GLY A 355 -35.32 2.01 -1.01
C GLY A 355 -34.35 1.01 -0.37
N GLN A 356 -34.73 0.41 0.74
CA GLN A 356 -34.10 -0.82 1.21
C GLN A 356 -34.58 -1.95 0.31
N ARG A 357 -33.73 -2.43 -0.60
CA ARG A 357 -33.88 -3.75 -1.19
C ARG A 357 -33.83 -4.75 -0.04
N LEU A 358 -34.93 -5.38 0.27
CA LEU A 358 -34.97 -6.56 1.12
C LEU A 358 -34.03 -7.59 0.51
N ALA A 359 -33.00 -7.98 1.25
CA ALA A 359 -32.17 -9.12 0.91
C ALA A 359 -33.08 -10.35 0.74
N PRO A 360 -32.85 -11.20 -0.26
CA PRO A 360 -33.60 -12.44 -0.41
C PRO A 360 -33.52 -13.23 0.89
N PRO A 361 -34.57 -13.94 1.30
CA PRO A 361 -34.58 -14.71 2.54
C PRO A 361 -33.38 -15.66 2.53
N SER A 362 -32.48 -15.46 3.48
CA SER A 362 -31.29 -16.31 3.60
C SER A 362 -31.79 -17.75 3.80
N ARG A 363 -31.36 -18.66 2.93
CA ARG A 363 -31.48 -20.09 3.20
C ARG A 363 -30.77 -20.33 4.52
N VAL A 364 -31.50 -20.74 5.55
CA VAL A 364 -30.91 -21.10 6.85
C VAL A 364 -29.89 -22.19 6.58
N ALA A 365 -28.61 -21.86 6.72
CA ALA A 365 -27.54 -22.85 6.51
C ALA A 365 -27.75 -23.98 7.53
N ALA A 366 -27.73 -25.23 7.07
CA ALA A 366 -27.88 -26.37 7.95
C ALA A 366 -26.57 -26.69 8.67
N VAL A 367 -26.67 -27.17 9.91
CA VAL A 367 -25.54 -27.73 10.67
C VAL A 367 -24.95 -28.90 9.87
N ALA A 368 -23.63 -29.01 9.82
CA ALA A 368 -22.93 -30.07 9.10
C ALA A 368 -23.24 -31.45 9.71
N LYS A 369 -23.77 -32.39 8.91
CA LYS A 369 -24.21 -33.71 9.39
C LYS A 369 -23.04 -34.67 9.67
N ASP A 370 -21.88 -34.39 9.07
CA ASP A 370 -20.65 -35.19 9.15
C ASP A 370 -19.69 -34.68 10.22
N ALA A 371 -19.99 -33.57 10.85
CA ALA A 371 -19.20 -33.01 11.94
C ALA A 371 -19.69 -33.56 13.29
N ARG A 372 -18.75 -33.86 14.18
CA ARG A 372 -19.01 -34.40 15.52
C ARG A 372 -18.38 -33.53 16.59
N PRO A 373 -18.97 -33.45 17.81
CA PRO A 373 -18.33 -32.80 18.93
C PRO A 373 -17.01 -33.50 19.26
N ILE A 374 -15.95 -32.68 19.43
CA ILE A 374 -14.69 -33.17 19.97
C ILE A 374 -14.86 -33.49 21.45
N THR A 375 -14.65 -34.72 21.81
CA THR A 375 -14.72 -35.20 23.19
C THR A 375 -13.32 -35.18 23.82
N TYR A 376 -13.27 -34.85 25.08
CA TYR A 376 -12.05 -34.84 25.87
C TYR A 376 -12.35 -35.20 27.33
N VAL A 377 -11.34 -35.71 28.03
CA VAL A 377 -11.42 -36.02 29.46
C VAL A 377 -10.84 -34.82 30.21
N VAL A 378 -11.57 -34.31 31.18
CA VAL A 378 -11.13 -33.27 32.08
C VAL A 378 -10.38 -33.88 33.26
N ARG A 379 -9.22 -33.32 33.61
CA ARG A 379 -8.48 -33.68 34.82
C ARG A 379 -8.92 -32.77 35.97
N GLU A 380 -9.27 -33.35 37.12
CA GLU A 380 -9.65 -32.62 38.30
C GLU A 380 -8.45 -31.77 38.78
N GLU A 381 -7.26 -32.36 38.83
CA GLU A 381 -6.02 -31.68 39.08
C GLU A 381 -5.24 -31.50 37.78
N PRO A 382 -4.75 -30.26 37.49
CA PRO A 382 -3.94 -30.03 36.32
C PRO A 382 -2.61 -30.79 36.46
N LEU A 383 -2.10 -31.30 35.35
CA LEU A 383 -0.74 -31.81 35.32
C LEU A 383 0.26 -30.71 35.67
N ALA A 384 1.26 -31.04 36.47
CA ALA A 384 2.36 -30.13 36.74
C ALA A 384 3.08 -29.74 35.43
N PRO A 385 3.72 -28.57 35.34
CA PRO A 385 4.54 -28.21 34.20
C PRO A 385 5.51 -29.35 33.79
N GLY A 386 5.87 -29.41 32.51
CA GLY A 386 6.92 -30.32 32.05
C GLY A 386 8.30 -29.93 32.56
N GLU A 387 9.31 -30.70 32.16
CA GLU A 387 10.70 -30.37 32.51
C GLU A 387 11.07 -28.94 32.14
N THR A 388 11.77 -28.25 33.05
CA THR A 388 12.17 -26.84 32.83
C THR A 388 13.63 -26.81 32.40
N VAL A 389 13.86 -26.13 31.28
CA VAL A 389 15.19 -25.85 30.75
C VAL A 389 15.34 -24.32 30.59
N GLY A 390 16.20 -23.72 31.41
CA GLY A 390 16.36 -22.28 31.47
C GLY A 390 15.05 -21.55 31.90
N ILE A 391 14.52 -20.70 31.04
CA ILE A 391 13.28 -19.93 31.29
C ILE A 391 12.03 -20.59 30.67
N TYR A 392 12.17 -21.79 30.12
CA TYR A 392 11.07 -22.50 29.42
C TYR A 392 10.79 -23.85 30.08
N SER A 393 9.52 -24.23 30.12
CA SER A 393 9.05 -25.55 30.52
C SER A 393 8.41 -26.26 29.36
N ALA A 394 8.65 -27.57 29.21
CA ALA A 394 8.02 -28.38 28.18
C ALA A 394 6.49 -28.31 28.33
N TRP A 395 5.83 -27.90 27.24
CA TRP A 395 4.37 -27.78 27.21
C TRP A 395 3.71 -29.16 27.14
N ARG A 396 2.56 -29.30 27.78
CA ARG A 396 1.64 -30.43 27.67
C ARG A 396 0.22 -29.99 28.04
N PRO A 397 -0.83 -30.64 27.51
CA PRO A 397 -2.19 -30.28 27.87
C PRO A 397 -2.45 -30.61 29.34
N ALA A 398 -2.40 -29.58 30.19
CA ALA A 398 -2.43 -29.75 31.63
C ALA A 398 -3.83 -30.12 32.18
N ARG A 399 -4.89 -29.55 31.62
CA ARG A 399 -6.27 -29.62 32.12
C ARG A 399 -7.14 -30.66 31.40
N ILE A 400 -6.88 -30.92 30.14
CA ILE A 400 -7.68 -31.82 29.33
C ILE A 400 -6.79 -32.92 28.69
N SER A 401 -7.42 -34.01 28.29
CA SER A 401 -6.82 -35.05 27.45
C SER A 401 -7.77 -35.37 26.29
N ILE A 402 -7.30 -35.23 25.08
CA ILE A 402 -8.10 -35.43 23.87
C ILE A 402 -7.68 -36.75 23.24
N ASP A 403 -8.55 -37.77 23.31
CA ASP A 403 -8.24 -39.08 22.80
C ASP A 403 -8.05 -39.08 21.27
N GLY A 404 -6.94 -39.67 20.83
CA GLY A 404 -6.62 -39.77 19.42
C GLY A 404 -6.11 -38.48 18.77
N ALA A 405 -5.90 -37.40 19.57
CA ALA A 405 -5.28 -36.21 19.05
C ALA A 405 -3.80 -36.46 18.70
N ALA A 406 -3.39 -35.97 17.54
CA ALA A 406 -2.00 -36.03 17.12
C ALA A 406 -1.13 -35.11 18.00
N ARG A 407 0.07 -35.56 18.35
CA ARG A 407 1.06 -34.66 18.97
C ARG A 407 1.52 -33.63 17.93
N HIS A 408 1.93 -32.45 18.42
CA HIS A 408 2.65 -31.50 17.57
C HIS A 408 3.94 -32.14 17.02
N PRO A 409 4.31 -31.97 15.76
CA PRO A 409 5.53 -32.56 15.19
C PRO A 409 6.80 -32.17 15.96
N ASP A 410 6.84 -30.92 16.44
CA ASP A 410 7.94 -30.39 17.22
C ASP A 410 7.58 -30.32 18.71
N VAL A 411 8.61 -30.29 19.57
CA VAL A 411 8.42 -30.11 21.00
C VAL A 411 8.01 -28.66 21.29
N LEU A 412 6.87 -28.50 21.95
CA LEU A 412 6.38 -27.20 22.37
C LEU A 412 6.83 -26.87 23.80
N VAL A 413 7.06 -25.58 24.04
CA VAL A 413 7.42 -25.02 25.35
C VAL A 413 6.57 -23.81 25.69
N GLU A 414 6.48 -23.48 26.97
CA GLU A 414 5.96 -22.22 27.49
C GLU A 414 7.02 -21.58 28.37
N SER A 415 6.97 -20.25 28.54
CA SER A 415 7.79 -19.63 29.60
C SER A 415 7.43 -20.21 30.99
N VAL A 416 8.38 -20.27 31.93
CA VAL A 416 8.13 -20.77 33.30
C VAL A 416 6.97 -20.02 33.96
N ALA A 417 6.86 -18.71 33.74
CA ALA A 417 5.77 -17.90 34.24
C ALA A 417 4.41 -18.35 33.69
N MET A 418 4.31 -18.62 32.38
CA MET A 418 3.08 -19.10 31.74
C MET A 418 2.76 -20.54 32.15
N ALA A 419 3.76 -21.40 32.28
CA ALA A 419 3.60 -22.79 32.68
C ALA A 419 3.13 -22.94 34.16
N SER A 420 3.44 -21.94 35.01
CA SER A 420 3.01 -21.94 36.40
C SER A 420 1.50 -21.81 36.60
N VAL A 421 0.76 -21.46 35.55
CA VAL A 421 -0.69 -21.24 35.60
C VAL A 421 -1.37 -22.19 34.63
N SER A 422 -2.35 -22.96 35.15
CA SER A 422 -3.17 -23.84 34.32
C SER A 422 -4.39 -23.12 33.75
N LEU A 423 -4.80 -23.55 32.57
CA LEU A 423 -6.09 -23.18 31.98
C LEU A 423 -7.25 -23.67 32.88
N PRO A 424 -8.41 -23.00 32.88
CA PRO A 424 -9.58 -23.43 33.64
C PRO A 424 -10.20 -24.71 33.04
N VAL A 425 -11.17 -25.29 33.71
CA VAL A 425 -11.94 -26.44 33.22
C VAL A 425 -12.85 -25.98 32.06
N PRO A 426 -12.66 -26.45 30.82
CA PRO A 426 -13.52 -26.10 29.71
C PRO A 426 -14.78 -26.98 29.67
N ARG A 427 -15.84 -26.46 29.05
CA ARG A 427 -17.10 -27.21 28.77
C ARG A 427 -17.41 -27.27 27.28
N TYR A 428 -16.78 -26.41 26.50
CA TYR A 428 -17.04 -26.27 25.08
C TYR A 428 -16.50 -27.45 24.29
N GLN A 429 -17.32 -28.00 23.41
CA GLN A 429 -16.95 -29.08 22.50
C GLN A 429 -17.04 -28.57 21.04
N PRO A 430 -15.90 -28.33 20.38
CA PRO A 430 -15.88 -27.94 18.98
C PRO A 430 -16.54 -29.01 18.08
N LEU A 431 -17.24 -28.56 17.05
CA LEU A 431 -17.91 -29.41 16.08
C LEU A 431 -17.03 -29.54 14.83
N LEU A 432 -16.30 -30.62 14.69
CA LEU A 432 -15.36 -30.85 13.59
C LEU A 432 -15.60 -32.17 12.88
N GLN A 433 -15.24 -32.26 11.59
CA GLN A 433 -15.13 -33.50 10.87
C GLN A 433 -13.92 -34.30 11.32
N ASP A 434 -13.96 -35.62 11.23
CA ASP A 434 -12.86 -36.51 11.61
C ASP A 434 -11.56 -36.18 10.90
N ARG A 435 -11.62 -35.75 9.61
CA ARG A 435 -10.46 -35.29 8.86
C ARG A 435 -9.82 -34.05 9.48
N ALA A 436 -10.62 -33.06 9.83
CA ALA A 436 -10.14 -31.83 10.44
C ALA A 436 -9.55 -32.06 11.84
N ALA A 437 -10.23 -32.89 12.64
CA ALA A 437 -9.74 -33.25 13.97
C ALA A 437 -8.38 -33.96 13.92
N LYS A 438 -8.15 -34.83 12.92
CA LYS A 438 -6.85 -35.53 12.73
C LYS A 438 -5.75 -34.62 12.16
N ALA A 439 -6.12 -33.53 11.46
CA ALA A 439 -5.18 -32.56 10.89
C ALA A 439 -4.71 -31.52 11.90
N LEU A 440 -5.36 -31.42 13.07
CA LEU A 440 -5.00 -30.56 14.18
C LEU A 440 -4.23 -31.35 15.23
N SER A 441 -3.14 -30.76 15.74
CA SER A 441 -2.43 -31.33 16.90
C SER A 441 -3.22 -31.11 18.18
N GLU A 442 -2.84 -31.86 19.27
CA GLU A 442 -3.46 -31.68 20.59
C GLU A 442 -3.38 -30.23 21.10
N ALA A 443 -2.29 -29.51 20.81
CA ALA A 443 -2.13 -28.10 21.14
C ALA A 443 -3.14 -27.23 20.38
N GLN A 444 -3.28 -27.44 19.09
CA GLN A 444 -4.20 -26.71 18.24
C GLN A 444 -5.67 -27.01 18.59
N LEU A 445 -6.00 -28.26 18.90
CA LEU A 445 -7.34 -28.64 19.38
C LEU A 445 -7.65 -27.99 20.74
N GLU A 446 -6.68 -27.94 21.66
CA GLU A 446 -6.81 -27.23 22.93
C GLU A 446 -7.16 -25.74 22.69
N THR A 447 -6.47 -25.06 21.76
CA THR A 447 -6.79 -23.69 21.38
C THR A 447 -8.23 -23.54 20.86
N VAL A 448 -8.67 -24.43 19.99
CA VAL A 448 -10.05 -24.39 19.43
C VAL A 448 -11.08 -24.58 20.54
N ILE A 449 -10.82 -25.46 21.53
CA ILE A 449 -11.69 -25.68 22.68
C ILE A 449 -11.79 -24.41 23.55
N TYR A 450 -10.66 -23.82 23.94
CA TYR A 450 -10.66 -22.65 24.82
C TYR A 450 -11.14 -21.37 24.13
N ALA A 451 -10.85 -21.21 22.84
CA ALA A 451 -11.44 -20.11 22.06
C ALA A 451 -12.98 -20.24 21.99
N GLY A 452 -13.49 -21.46 21.79
CA GLY A 452 -14.93 -21.74 21.83
C GLY A 452 -15.53 -21.45 23.20
N GLU A 453 -14.86 -21.82 24.29
CA GLU A 453 -15.26 -21.53 25.67
C GLU A 453 -15.28 -20.01 25.94
N ALA A 454 -14.25 -19.28 25.52
CA ALA A 454 -14.20 -17.82 25.63
C ALA A 454 -15.33 -17.17 24.86
N HIS A 455 -15.53 -17.57 23.62
CA HIS A 455 -16.59 -17.06 22.77
C HIS A 455 -18.02 -17.45 23.21
N ALA A 456 -18.18 -18.37 24.15
CA ALA A 456 -19.47 -18.70 24.74
C ALA A 456 -19.88 -17.74 25.87
N ARG A 457 -18.95 -16.91 26.35
CA ARG A 457 -19.14 -15.97 27.44
C ARG A 457 -19.30 -14.53 26.92
N ASP A 458 -19.92 -13.68 27.70
CA ASP A 458 -19.98 -12.23 27.45
C ASP A 458 -19.05 -11.49 28.42
N LEU A 459 -18.60 -10.31 28.03
CA LEU A 459 -17.94 -9.37 28.94
C LEU A 459 -18.88 -9.00 30.09
N VAL A 460 -18.32 -8.75 31.26
CA VAL A 460 -19.09 -8.29 32.42
C VAL A 460 -19.62 -6.88 32.13
N GLY A 461 -20.91 -6.70 32.25
CA GLY A 461 -21.58 -5.44 31.98
C GLY A 461 -22.24 -5.36 30.58
N ARG A 462 -22.83 -4.22 30.31
CA ARG A 462 -23.44 -3.88 29.02
C ARG A 462 -22.81 -2.58 28.54
N PHE A 463 -22.69 -2.41 27.23
CA PHE A 463 -21.93 -1.30 26.68
C PHE A 463 -22.62 -0.71 25.46
N SER A 464 -22.43 0.59 25.29
CA SER A 464 -22.73 1.32 24.05
C SER A 464 -21.44 1.84 23.45
N SER A 465 -21.38 1.93 22.12
CA SER A 465 -20.25 2.53 21.43
C SER A 465 -20.41 4.06 21.43
N ASN A 466 -19.30 4.81 21.61
CA ASN A 466 -19.32 6.26 21.42
C ASN A 466 -19.61 6.63 19.95
N LEU A 467 -19.81 7.92 19.66
CA LEU A 467 -20.13 8.43 18.32
C LEU A 467 -19.03 8.11 17.28
N ALA A 468 -17.77 8.06 17.70
CA ALA A 468 -16.64 7.70 16.82
C ALA A 468 -16.51 6.19 16.60
N GLY A 469 -17.25 5.36 17.36
CA GLY A 469 -17.19 3.90 17.27
C GLY A 469 -15.94 3.26 17.87
N ASP A 470 -15.03 4.04 18.44
CA ASP A 470 -13.72 3.59 18.89
C ASP A 470 -13.62 3.28 20.40
N ARG A 471 -14.69 3.55 21.18
CA ARG A 471 -14.73 3.26 22.62
C ARG A 471 -16.04 2.60 23.01
N LEU A 472 -15.95 1.60 23.89
CA LEU A 472 -17.08 1.04 24.60
C LEU A 472 -17.26 1.80 25.92
N ILE A 473 -18.47 2.28 26.17
CA ILE A 473 -18.89 3.00 27.36
C ILE A 473 -19.88 2.10 28.09
N GLU A 474 -19.70 1.92 29.40
CA GLU A 474 -20.66 1.17 30.22
C GLU A 474 -22.02 1.86 30.15
N ASP A 475 -23.06 1.08 29.80
CA ASP A 475 -24.40 1.57 29.61
C ASP A 475 -25.40 0.45 29.94
N ARG A 476 -26.28 0.69 30.92
CA ARG A 476 -27.25 -0.31 31.36
C ARG A 476 -28.23 -0.71 30.26
N GLU A 477 -28.53 0.20 29.37
CA GLU A 477 -29.38 -0.04 28.19
C GLU A 477 -28.57 -0.54 26.98
N GLY A 478 -27.23 -0.60 27.10
CA GLY A 478 -26.34 -1.04 26.07
C GLY A 478 -26.48 -2.52 25.70
N LYS A 479 -25.63 -2.98 24.79
CA LYS A 479 -25.57 -4.37 24.30
C LYS A 479 -24.59 -5.20 25.14
N ALA A 480 -24.83 -6.52 25.23
CA ALA A 480 -23.86 -7.48 25.74
C ALA A 480 -22.84 -7.81 24.64
N TYR A 481 -21.56 -7.77 24.98
CA TYR A 481 -20.45 -8.01 24.07
C TYR A 481 -19.81 -9.37 24.35
N ARG A 482 -19.66 -10.18 23.32
CA ARG A 482 -19.00 -11.50 23.43
C ARG A 482 -17.54 -11.33 23.77
N THR A 483 -17.02 -12.17 24.70
CA THR A 483 -15.60 -12.23 25.05
C THR A 483 -14.76 -12.71 23.84
N GLY A 484 -13.58 -12.15 23.66
CA GLY A 484 -12.60 -12.55 22.64
C GLY A 484 -11.59 -13.57 23.16
N PHE A 485 -10.69 -14.01 22.28
CA PHE A 485 -9.60 -14.91 22.60
C PHE A 485 -8.31 -14.44 21.95
N PHE A 486 -7.16 -14.65 22.61
CA PHE A 486 -5.86 -14.24 22.09
C PHE A 486 -4.92 -15.46 21.93
N ILE A 487 -4.46 -15.69 20.70
CA ILE A 487 -3.43 -16.67 20.36
C ILE A 487 -2.09 -15.94 20.25
N ALA A 488 -1.25 -16.09 21.27
CA ALA A 488 0.12 -15.55 21.31
C ALA A 488 1.18 -16.64 21.04
N ASP A 489 0.78 -17.73 20.45
CA ASP A 489 1.67 -18.81 20.08
C ASP A 489 2.77 -18.33 19.14
N GLY A 490 3.98 -18.82 19.33
CA GLY A 490 5.15 -18.48 18.51
C GLY A 490 5.02 -18.94 17.06
N THR A 491 5.94 -18.46 16.23
CA THR A 491 6.04 -18.94 14.84
C THR A 491 6.32 -20.44 14.83
N GLY A 492 5.68 -21.18 13.94
CA GLY A 492 5.82 -22.63 13.80
C GLY A 492 4.80 -23.46 14.56
N VAL A 493 4.12 -22.94 15.61
CA VAL A 493 3.07 -23.68 16.35
C VAL A 493 1.82 -23.91 15.50
N GLY A 494 1.58 -23.08 14.47
CA GLY A 494 0.50 -23.24 13.52
C GLY A 494 -0.75 -22.40 13.84
N LYS A 495 -0.59 -21.14 14.25
CA LYS A 495 -1.67 -20.18 14.53
C LYS A 495 -2.72 -20.10 13.42
N GLY A 496 -2.30 -20.08 12.14
CA GLY A 496 -3.24 -20.04 11.01
C GLY A 496 -4.17 -21.23 10.98
N ARG A 497 -3.66 -22.43 11.34
CA ARG A 497 -4.47 -23.65 11.42
C ARG A 497 -5.41 -23.66 12.63
N GLU A 498 -5.01 -23.06 13.74
CA GLU A 498 -5.87 -22.83 14.90
C GLU A 498 -7.05 -21.91 14.56
N ALA A 499 -6.76 -20.79 13.88
CA ALA A 499 -7.79 -19.86 13.41
C ALA A 499 -8.75 -20.54 12.42
N ALA A 500 -8.22 -21.29 11.46
CA ALA A 500 -9.02 -22.07 10.53
C ALA A 500 -9.91 -23.09 11.26
N GLY A 501 -9.40 -23.75 12.30
CA GLY A 501 -10.16 -24.68 13.16
C GLY A 501 -11.31 -24.00 13.91
N ILE A 502 -11.08 -22.79 14.45
CA ILE A 502 -12.09 -21.98 15.13
C ILE A 502 -13.18 -21.52 14.14
N ILE A 503 -12.79 -21.12 12.93
CA ILE A 503 -13.74 -20.77 11.87
C ILE A 503 -14.54 -22.02 11.46
N LEU A 504 -13.89 -23.19 11.28
CA LEU A 504 -14.52 -24.41 10.83
C LEU A 504 -15.56 -24.93 11.86
N ASP A 505 -15.27 -24.84 13.16
CA ASP A 505 -16.26 -25.13 14.20
C ASP A 505 -17.53 -24.31 14.01
N GLN A 506 -17.38 -22.99 13.78
CA GLN A 506 -18.53 -22.12 13.57
C GLN A 506 -19.21 -22.36 12.22
N TRP A 507 -18.45 -22.67 11.17
CA TRP A 507 -18.96 -23.04 9.86
C TRP A 507 -19.86 -24.27 9.94
N ASN A 508 -19.43 -25.29 10.71
CA ASN A 508 -20.20 -26.51 10.95
C ASN A 508 -21.47 -26.25 11.77
N ARG A 509 -21.51 -25.19 12.57
CA ARG A 509 -22.70 -24.70 13.31
C ARG A 509 -23.56 -23.75 12.49
N ALA A 510 -23.40 -23.73 11.17
CA ALA A 510 -24.13 -22.88 10.24
C ALA A 510 -23.73 -21.38 10.22
N ASN A 511 -22.73 -20.95 10.99
CA ASN A 511 -22.20 -19.59 10.95
C ASN A 511 -21.12 -19.46 9.86
N ARG A 512 -21.54 -19.44 8.59
CA ARG A 512 -20.67 -19.58 7.41
C ARG A 512 -20.15 -18.26 6.86
N ARG A 513 -20.06 -17.21 7.67
CA ARG A 513 -19.39 -15.96 7.32
C ARG A 513 -18.29 -15.69 8.32
N ALA A 514 -17.09 -15.37 7.83
CA ALA A 514 -15.98 -14.97 8.66
C ALA A 514 -15.19 -13.83 7.99
N ILE A 515 -14.45 -13.07 8.78
CA ILE A 515 -13.55 -12.03 8.31
C ILE A 515 -12.15 -12.38 8.79
N TRP A 516 -11.16 -12.36 7.88
CA TRP A 516 -9.75 -12.61 8.19
C TRP A 516 -8.92 -11.40 7.80
N ILE A 517 -8.40 -10.68 8.78
CA ILE A 517 -7.60 -9.47 8.58
C ILE A 517 -6.15 -9.81 8.87
N SER A 518 -5.26 -9.60 7.90
CA SER A 518 -3.85 -9.97 8.00
C SER A 518 -2.98 -9.12 7.06
N MET A 519 -1.75 -9.54 6.81
CA MET A 519 -0.88 -8.99 5.77
C MET A 519 -1.27 -9.56 4.39
N ALA A 520 -0.99 -8.80 3.32
CA ALA A 520 -1.42 -9.17 1.97
C ALA A 520 -0.85 -10.52 1.50
N ASP A 521 0.39 -10.79 1.88
CA ASP A 521 1.13 -11.97 1.44
C ASP A 521 0.67 -13.27 2.13
N LEU A 522 -0.08 -13.16 3.23
CA LEU A 522 -0.54 -14.31 4.03
C LEU A 522 -1.87 -14.93 3.55
N ILE A 523 -2.45 -14.44 2.45
CA ILE A 523 -3.70 -15.01 1.93
C ILE A 523 -3.53 -16.49 1.49
N GLU A 524 -2.39 -16.83 0.88
CA GLU A 524 -2.12 -18.21 0.46
C GLU A 524 -1.88 -19.14 1.66
N ASP A 525 -1.29 -18.63 2.73
CA ASP A 525 -1.14 -19.36 3.98
C ASP A 525 -2.51 -19.63 4.64
N ALA A 526 -3.39 -18.62 4.67
CA ALA A 526 -4.76 -18.80 5.14
C ALA A 526 -5.52 -19.85 4.31
N ARG A 527 -5.38 -19.83 2.99
CA ARG A 527 -5.97 -20.82 2.08
C ARG A 527 -5.42 -22.22 2.31
N ARG A 528 -4.10 -22.35 2.46
CA ARG A 528 -3.44 -23.63 2.78
C ARG A 528 -3.98 -24.20 4.10
N ASP A 529 -4.06 -23.40 5.15
CA ASP A 529 -4.50 -23.86 6.46
C ASP A 529 -5.99 -24.20 6.48
N TRP A 530 -6.82 -23.43 5.76
CA TRP A 530 -8.24 -23.72 5.58
C TRP A 530 -8.46 -25.04 4.80
N THR A 531 -7.74 -25.24 3.69
CA THR A 531 -7.87 -26.45 2.86
C THR A 531 -7.33 -27.70 3.55
N ALA A 532 -6.30 -27.56 4.41
CA ALA A 532 -5.79 -28.66 5.23
C ALA A 532 -6.88 -29.25 6.16
N LEU A 533 -7.82 -28.43 6.60
CA LEU A 533 -8.94 -28.85 7.44
C LEU A 533 -10.17 -29.31 6.63
N GLY A 534 -10.12 -29.28 5.30
CA GLY A 534 -11.18 -29.74 4.43
C GLY A 534 -12.05 -28.65 3.82
N GLY A 535 -11.76 -27.38 4.07
CA GLY A 535 -12.35 -26.25 3.38
C GLY A 535 -11.87 -26.12 1.92
N LEU A 536 -12.51 -25.28 1.14
CA LEU A 536 -12.11 -25.01 -0.23
C LEU A 536 -11.37 -23.67 -0.32
N ALA A 537 -10.32 -23.59 -1.12
CA ALA A 537 -9.56 -22.36 -1.30
C ALA A 537 -10.43 -21.19 -1.79
N ILE A 538 -11.50 -21.50 -2.55
CA ILE A 538 -12.46 -20.51 -3.04
C ILE A 538 -13.33 -19.91 -1.92
N ASP A 539 -13.43 -20.54 -0.76
CA ASP A 539 -14.17 -19.99 0.37
C ASP A 539 -13.51 -18.70 0.88
N ILE A 540 -12.18 -18.55 0.69
CA ILE A 540 -11.43 -17.36 1.09
C ILE A 540 -11.31 -16.42 -0.09
N GLN A 541 -12.03 -15.29 -0.02
CA GLN A 541 -12.05 -14.27 -1.06
C GLN A 541 -11.41 -12.97 -0.57
N PRO A 542 -10.43 -12.41 -1.32
CA PRO A 542 -9.90 -11.11 -0.98
C PRO A 542 -10.97 -10.02 -1.16
N ILE A 543 -10.99 -9.03 -0.27
CA ILE A 543 -11.96 -7.92 -0.33
C ILE A 543 -11.87 -7.14 -1.64
N SER A 544 -10.73 -7.17 -2.32
CA SER A 544 -10.51 -6.52 -3.62
C SER A 544 -11.41 -7.09 -4.74
N ASN A 545 -11.96 -8.28 -4.56
CA ASN A 545 -12.91 -8.86 -5.50
C ASN A 545 -14.30 -8.17 -5.45
N PHE A 546 -14.54 -7.33 -4.45
CA PHE A 546 -15.78 -6.59 -4.24
C PHE A 546 -15.46 -5.09 -4.30
N PRO A 547 -15.86 -4.36 -5.35
CA PRO A 547 -15.60 -2.93 -5.47
C PRO A 547 -16.11 -2.15 -4.26
N LEU A 548 -15.42 -1.06 -3.91
CA LEU A 548 -15.83 -0.20 -2.80
C LEU A 548 -17.20 0.44 -3.10
N GLY A 549 -18.08 0.46 -2.11
CA GLY A 549 -19.44 0.99 -2.28
C GLY A 549 -20.45 0.00 -2.88
N THR A 550 -20.01 -1.19 -3.34
CA THR A 550 -20.90 -2.26 -3.79
C THR A 550 -21.19 -3.26 -2.67
N SER A 551 -22.31 -3.94 -2.73
CA SER A 551 -22.62 -4.99 -1.78
C SER A 551 -21.75 -6.22 -2.01
N ILE A 552 -21.25 -6.82 -0.94
CA ILE A 552 -20.60 -8.14 -1.00
C ILE A 552 -21.68 -9.18 -1.31
N THR A 553 -21.62 -9.78 -2.49
CA THR A 553 -22.66 -10.72 -2.98
C THR A 553 -22.48 -12.15 -2.47
N MET A 554 -21.42 -12.43 -1.73
CA MET A 554 -21.10 -13.74 -1.18
C MET A 554 -22.05 -14.09 -0.02
N GLU A 555 -22.85 -15.14 -0.15
CA GLU A 555 -23.78 -15.59 0.90
C GLU A 555 -23.05 -16.24 2.09
N SER A 556 -21.98 -16.97 1.81
CA SER A 556 -21.14 -17.65 2.78
C SER A 556 -19.69 -17.62 2.31
N GLY A 557 -18.74 -17.52 3.23
CA GLY A 557 -17.32 -17.49 2.92
C GLY A 557 -16.51 -16.72 3.95
N ILE A 558 -15.22 -16.57 3.67
CA ILE A 558 -14.24 -15.86 4.48
C ILE A 558 -13.74 -14.69 3.66
N ILE A 559 -14.02 -13.46 4.10
CA ILE A 559 -13.46 -12.26 3.49
C ILE A 559 -12.08 -12.03 4.06
N PHE A 560 -11.07 -12.07 3.19
CA PHE A 560 -9.69 -11.73 3.54
C PHE A 560 -9.38 -10.29 3.16
N LEU A 561 -8.80 -9.52 4.08
CA LEU A 561 -8.40 -8.14 3.83
C LEU A 561 -7.20 -7.73 4.66
N THR A 562 -6.54 -6.64 4.24
CA THR A 562 -5.45 -6.05 5.02
C THR A 562 -5.96 -4.97 5.97
N TYR A 563 -5.19 -4.68 7.02
CA TYR A 563 -5.47 -3.56 7.93
C TYR A 563 -5.54 -2.23 7.19
N ALA A 564 -4.69 -2.04 6.17
CA ALA A 564 -4.72 -0.85 5.32
C ALA A 564 -6.01 -0.73 4.51
N ALA A 565 -6.53 -1.86 4.00
CA ALA A 565 -7.81 -1.87 3.30
C ALA A 565 -8.97 -1.55 4.25
N LEU A 566 -8.97 -2.07 5.48
CA LEU A 566 -10.02 -1.83 6.46
C LEU A 566 -10.22 -0.35 6.79
N ARG A 567 -9.15 0.44 6.86
CA ARG A 567 -9.21 1.90 7.13
C ARG A 567 -9.68 2.72 5.93
N SER A 568 -9.77 2.13 4.73
CA SER A 568 -10.11 2.87 3.51
C SER A 568 -11.51 3.46 3.60
N ALA A 569 -11.59 4.80 3.55
CA ALA A 569 -12.82 5.57 3.52
C ALA A 569 -12.71 6.63 2.43
N ARG A 570 -13.83 6.93 1.76
CA ARG A 570 -13.97 8.05 0.82
C ARG A 570 -15.05 9.00 1.30
N HIS A 571 -14.96 10.26 0.91
CA HIS A 571 -15.91 11.28 1.35
C HIS A 571 -17.35 11.00 0.90
N ASP A 572 -17.56 10.31 -0.22
CA ASP A 572 -18.87 10.19 -0.88
C ASP A 572 -19.40 8.75 -1.01
N THR A 573 -18.68 7.74 -0.50
CA THR A 573 -19.11 6.34 -0.58
C THR A 573 -18.96 5.63 0.76
N ALA A 574 -19.74 4.55 0.95
CA ALA A 574 -19.60 3.68 2.11
C ALA A 574 -18.14 3.19 2.23
N SER A 575 -17.54 3.35 3.43
CA SER A 575 -16.19 2.86 3.71
C SER A 575 -16.13 1.33 3.61
N ARG A 576 -14.91 0.76 3.53
CA ARG A 576 -14.72 -0.70 3.62
C ARG A 576 -15.30 -1.27 4.91
N LEU A 577 -15.16 -0.55 5.99
CA LEU A 577 -15.80 -0.91 7.26
C LEU A 577 -17.31 -1.02 7.09
N GLN A 578 -17.99 -0.02 6.49
CA GLN A 578 -19.43 -0.06 6.26
C GLN A 578 -19.83 -1.21 5.33
N GLN A 579 -19.08 -1.46 4.27
CA GLN A 579 -19.33 -2.57 3.35
C GLN A 579 -19.26 -3.94 4.06
N LEU A 580 -18.33 -4.13 5.00
CA LEU A 580 -18.25 -5.32 5.83
C LEU A 580 -19.43 -5.41 6.79
N LEU A 581 -19.83 -4.30 7.44
CA LEU A 581 -20.98 -4.25 8.34
C LEU A 581 -22.28 -4.56 7.62
N ASP A 582 -22.46 -4.05 6.41
CA ASP A 582 -23.62 -4.36 5.57
C ASP A 582 -23.67 -5.84 5.18
N TRP A 583 -22.53 -6.45 4.90
CA TRP A 583 -22.44 -7.88 4.58
C TRP A 583 -22.68 -8.77 5.79
N THR A 584 -22.12 -8.42 6.93
CA THR A 584 -22.27 -9.21 8.17
C THR A 584 -23.68 -9.09 8.75
N GLY A 585 -24.25 -7.90 8.72
CA GLY A 585 -25.48 -7.56 9.44
C GLY A 585 -25.26 -7.37 10.94
N GLU A 586 -26.24 -6.77 11.63
CA GLU A 586 -26.13 -6.43 13.07
C GLU A 586 -26.04 -7.66 13.99
N ASP A 587 -26.68 -8.77 13.61
CA ASP A 587 -26.73 -10.01 14.40
C ASP A 587 -25.58 -10.97 14.06
N PHE A 588 -24.51 -10.47 13.51
CA PHE A 588 -23.37 -11.28 13.12
C PHE A 588 -22.76 -12.05 14.30
N VAL A 589 -22.72 -13.37 14.17
CA VAL A 589 -22.17 -14.30 15.15
C VAL A 589 -20.95 -15.08 14.63
N GLY A 590 -20.48 -14.77 13.43
CA GLY A 590 -19.29 -15.39 12.83
C GLY A 590 -17.99 -14.98 13.52
N VAL A 591 -16.87 -15.43 12.96
CA VAL A 591 -15.52 -15.20 13.49
C VAL A 591 -14.88 -14.01 12.77
N ILE A 592 -14.24 -13.12 13.53
CA ILE A 592 -13.34 -12.10 13.02
C ILE A 592 -11.94 -12.40 13.54
N VAL A 593 -11.03 -12.70 12.63
CA VAL A 593 -9.62 -12.97 12.93
C VAL A 593 -8.83 -11.68 12.67
N PHE A 594 -8.14 -11.20 13.69
CA PHE A 594 -7.12 -10.17 13.61
C PHE A 594 -5.76 -10.85 13.68
N ASP A 595 -5.25 -11.27 12.53
CA ASP A 595 -3.94 -11.90 12.39
C ASP A 595 -2.86 -10.83 12.31
N GLU A 596 -1.67 -11.10 12.88
CA GLU A 596 -0.65 -10.11 13.13
C GLU A 596 -1.23 -8.85 13.81
N SER A 597 -2.04 -9.09 14.85
CA SER A 597 -2.86 -8.06 15.51
C SER A 597 -2.04 -6.91 16.11
N HIS A 598 -0.71 -7.08 16.32
CA HIS A 598 0.20 -6.00 16.68
C HIS A 598 0.20 -4.83 15.69
N ALA A 599 -0.26 -5.04 14.45
CA ALA A 599 -0.50 -3.97 13.48
C ALA A 599 -1.53 -2.92 13.96
N MET A 600 -2.32 -3.23 15.01
CA MET A 600 -3.26 -2.31 15.67
C MET A 600 -2.69 -1.68 16.95
N ALA A 601 -1.44 -1.92 17.32
CA ALA A 601 -0.86 -1.53 18.62
C ALA A 601 -1.07 -0.04 18.99
N HIS A 602 -1.01 0.87 18.04
CA HIS A 602 -1.16 2.30 18.29
C HIS A 602 -2.62 2.81 18.23
N ALA A 603 -3.61 1.94 18.43
CA ALA A 603 -5.02 2.34 18.44
C ALA A 603 -5.36 3.32 19.60
N GLY A 604 -4.66 3.22 20.72
CA GLY A 604 -4.87 4.07 21.90
C GLY A 604 -4.28 5.49 21.79
N GLY A 605 -3.48 5.77 20.76
CA GLY A 605 -2.63 6.96 20.71
C GLY A 605 -1.44 6.84 21.69
N THR A 606 -0.40 7.59 21.45
CA THR A 606 0.78 7.65 22.31
C THR A 606 0.97 9.07 22.86
N GLU A 607 1.31 9.21 24.12
CA GLU A 607 1.85 10.44 24.65
C GLU A 607 3.32 10.55 24.21
N THR A 608 3.65 11.59 23.47
CA THR A 608 5.02 11.89 23.05
C THR A 608 5.47 13.19 23.70
N ASP A 609 6.77 13.44 23.77
CA ASP A 609 7.34 14.72 24.23
C ASP A 609 6.79 15.94 23.48
N PHE A 610 6.09 15.73 22.36
CA PHE A 610 5.48 16.73 21.49
C PHE A 610 3.95 16.83 21.61
N GLY A 611 3.33 16.08 22.55
CA GLY A 611 1.89 16.06 22.82
C GLY A 611 1.22 14.72 22.53
N LYS A 612 -0.09 14.61 22.81
CA LYS A 612 -0.86 13.38 22.62
C LYS A 612 -1.11 13.17 21.12
N ALA A 613 -0.47 12.15 20.54
CA ALA A 613 -0.75 11.73 19.17
C ALA A 613 -2.10 10.98 19.11
N GLN A 614 -2.90 11.29 18.10
CA GLN A 614 -4.13 10.56 17.80
C GLN A 614 -3.77 9.10 17.46
N GLY A 615 -4.61 8.14 17.88
CA GLY A 615 -4.40 6.72 17.55
C GLY A 615 -4.30 6.49 16.03
N SER A 616 -3.55 5.46 15.63
CA SER A 616 -3.41 5.14 14.21
C SER A 616 -4.78 4.80 13.61
N GLU A 617 -5.12 5.38 12.46
CA GLU A 617 -6.39 5.10 11.77
C GLU A 617 -6.58 3.61 11.46
N GLN A 618 -5.47 2.90 11.24
CA GLN A 618 -5.46 1.45 11.05
C GLN A 618 -5.92 0.70 12.30
N GLY A 619 -5.39 1.05 13.47
CA GLY A 619 -5.80 0.47 14.74
C GLY A 619 -7.23 0.83 15.11
N LEU A 620 -7.60 2.10 14.90
CA LEU A 620 -8.97 2.58 15.16
C LEU A 620 -10.02 1.90 14.28
N ALA A 621 -9.72 1.62 13.01
CA ALA A 621 -10.64 0.89 12.13
C ALA A 621 -10.91 -0.54 12.64
N GLY A 622 -9.89 -1.24 13.13
CA GLY A 622 -10.05 -2.56 13.75
C GLY A 622 -10.88 -2.51 15.03
N VAL A 623 -10.69 -1.48 15.87
CA VAL A 623 -11.50 -1.28 17.09
C VAL A 623 -12.95 -0.96 16.74
N ARG A 624 -13.19 -0.10 15.76
CA ARG A 624 -14.55 0.23 15.27
C ARG A 624 -15.30 -1.01 14.74
N LEU A 625 -14.62 -1.89 14.00
CA LEU A 625 -15.21 -3.12 13.49
C LEU A 625 -15.70 -4.04 14.63
N GLN A 626 -14.86 -4.28 15.65
CA GLN A 626 -15.26 -5.13 16.77
C GLN A 626 -16.35 -4.45 17.65
N ASN A 627 -16.36 -3.12 17.77
CA ASN A 627 -17.36 -2.40 18.56
C ASN A 627 -18.73 -2.36 17.85
N ALA A 628 -18.75 -2.36 16.51
CA ALA A 628 -19.98 -2.39 15.73
C ALA A 628 -20.68 -3.76 15.76
N LEU A 629 -19.95 -4.86 16.05
CA LEU A 629 -20.44 -6.24 15.99
C LEU A 629 -20.38 -6.94 17.36
N PRO A 630 -21.31 -6.63 18.29
CA PRO A 630 -21.26 -7.12 19.68
C PRO A 630 -21.20 -8.64 19.82
N ARG A 631 -21.87 -9.36 18.93
CA ARG A 631 -21.98 -10.83 18.99
C ARG A 631 -20.91 -11.58 18.19
N ALA A 632 -20.06 -10.85 17.43
CA ALA A 632 -18.92 -11.43 16.73
C ALA A 632 -17.97 -12.17 17.68
N ARG A 633 -17.38 -13.27 17.20
CA ARG A 633 -16.31 -14.01 17.87
C ARG A 633 -14.98 -13.41 17.44
N ILE A 634 -14.36 -12.68 18.37
CA ILE A 634 -13.10 -11.97 18.08
C ILE A 634 -11.92 -12.84 18.45
N LEU A 635 -11.05 -13.08 17.48
CA LEU A 635 -9.80 -13.79 17.63
C LEU A 635 -8.63 -12.86 17.32
N TYR A 636 -7.77 -12.64 18.28
CA TYR A 636 -6.52 -11.93 18.09
C TYR A 636 -5.39 -12.93 17.94
N MET A 637 -4.48 -12.70 17.01
CA MET A 637 -3.30 -13.55 16.79
C MET A 637 -2.06 -12.70 16.59
N SER A 638 -1.01 -12.98 17.33
CA SER A 638 0.30 -12.37 17.13
C SER A 638 1.37 -13.12 17.94
N ALA A 639 2.46 -13.51 17.29
CA ALA A 639 3.63 -14.06 17.98
C ALA A 639 4.30 -13.06 18.93
N THR A 640 4.14 -11.75 18.68
CA THR A 640 4.72 -10.65 19.46
C THR A 640 3.66 -9.86 20.24
N GLY A 641 2.48 -10.41 20.40
CA GLY A 641 1.31 -9.72 20.96
C GLY A 641 1.48 -9.16 22.37
N ALA A 642 2.37 -9.76 23.16
CA ALA A 642 2.67 -9.33 24.52
C ALA A 642 4.09 -8.74 24.69
N ALA A 643 4.71 -8.27 23.59
CA ALA A 643 6.06 -7.72 23.65
C ALA A 643 6.11 -6.29 24.24
N ARG A 644 5.00 -5.54 24.18
CA ARG A 644 4.88 -4.16 24.68
C ARG A 644 3.49 -3.91 25.26
N PRO A 645 3.37 -3.06 26.31
CA PRO A 645 2.08 -2.75 26.93
C PRO A 645 1.03 -2.17 25.98
N ASP A 646 1.45 -1.33 25.02
CA ASP A 646 0.60 -0.72 24.00
C ASP A 646 -0.02 -1.74 23.04
N ASN A 647 0.58 -2.95 22.92
CA ASN A 647 0.06 -4.06 22.10
C ASN A 647 -1.27 -4.63 22.61
N LEU A 648 -1.73 -4.31 23.81
CA LEU A 648 -3.07 -4.69 24.31
C LEU A 648 -4.11 -3.59 24.12
N SER A 649 -3.70 -2.40 23.62
CA SER A 649 -4.59 -1.25 23.46
C SER A 649 -5.78 -1.47 22.53
N TYR A 650 -5.71 -2.42 21.62
CA TYR A 650 -6.78 -2.77 20.66
C TYR A 650 -7.66 -3.95 21.10
N ALA A 651 -7.22 -4.70 22.12
CA ALA A 651 -7.85 -5.96 22.53
C ALA A 651 -9.06 -5.74 23.46
N VAL A 652 -10.05 -4.95 22.98
CA VAL A 652 -11.22 -4.52 23.75
C VAL A 652 -12.11 -5.68 24.24
N ARG A 653 -12.05 -6.83 23.56
CA ARG A 653 -12.87 -8.00 23.88
C ARG A 653 -12.25 -8.95 24.90
N LEU A 654 -11.07 -8.66 25.42
CA LEU A 654 -10.47 -9.45 26.52
C LEU A 654 -10.94 -8.97 27.91
N GLY A 655 -11.72 -7.89 27.98
CA GLY A 655 -12.20 -7.36 29.25
C GLY A 655 -11.09 -6.73 30.11
N LEU A 656 -10.14 -6.05 29.46
CA LEU A 656 -9.01 -5.37 30.09
C LEU A 656 -9.43 -3.98 30.60
N GLY A 657 -9.85 -3.89 31.86
CA GLY A 657 -10.39 -2.67 32.47
C GLY A 657 -11.91 -2.50 32.27
N GLY A 658 -12.57 -1.94 33.25
CA GLY A 658 -14.02 -1.77 33.36
C GLY A 658 -14.69 -2.72 34.33
N PRO A 659 -16.02 -2.94 34.23
CA PRO A 659 -16.77 -3.76 35.18
C PRO A 659 -16.18 -5.16 35.37
N GLY A 660 -16.06 -5.61 36.61
CA GLY A 660 -15.54 -6.93 36.97
C GLY A 660 -14.01 -7.06 36.92
N THR A 661 -13.28 -5.94 36.73
CA THR A 661 -11.80 -5.92 36.73
C THR A 661 -11.26 -5.04 37.87
N ALA A 662 -9.95 -5.13 38.13
CA ALA A 662 -9.28 -4.29 39.12
C ALA A 662 -9.14 -2.81 38.68
N PHE A 663 -9.40 -2.49 37.41
CA PHE A 663 -9.27 -1.15 36.85
C PHE A 663 -10.64 -0.60 36.47
N ALA A 664 -11.02 0.54 37.04
CA ALA A 664 -12.33 1.13 36.78
C ALA A 664 -12.57 1.48 35.30
N THR A 665 -11.52 1.80 34.56
CA THR A 665 -11.59 2.10 33.14
C THR A 665 -10.42 1.47 32.40
N ARG A 666 -10.56 1.31 31.09
CA ARG A 666 -9.49 0.84 30.23
C ARG A 666 -8.30 1.80 30.19
N ASP A 667 -8.54 3.12 30.21
CA ASP A 667 -7.47 4.11 30.23
C ASP A 667 -6.61 3.96 31.51
N MET A 668 -7.21 3.66 32.68
CA MET A 668 -6.47 3.34 33.90
C MET A 668 -5.66 2.05 33.78
N PHE A 669 -6.20 1.01 33.13
CA PHE A 669 -5.47 -0.21 32.82
C PHE A 669 -4.26 0.07 31.95
N MET A 670 -4.43 0.79 30.85
CA MET A 670 -3.33 1.11 29.93
C MET A 670 -2.22 1.89 30.63
N LYS A 671 -2.59 2.90 31.42
CA LYS A 671 -1.61 3.68 32.19
C LYS A 671 -0.83 2.81 33.19
N ALA A 672 -1.51 1.91 33.90
CA ALA A 672 -0.84 0.98 34.81
C ALA A 672 0.11 0.02 34.10
N MET A 673 -0.24 -0.39 32.85
CA MET A 673 0.65 -1.23 32.02
C MET A 673 1.87 -0.45 31.52
N GLU A 674 1.70 0.80 31.11
CA GLU A 674 2.82 1.67 30.72
C GLU A 674 3.79 1.90 31.90
N GLU A 675 3.26 2.17 33.11
CA GLU A 675 4.05 2.38 34.31
C GLU A 675 4.75 1.08 34.81
N GLY A 676 4.08 -0.07 34.70
CA GLY A 676 4.57 -1.37 35.12
C GLY A 676 5.44 -2.11 34.09
N GLY A 677 5.42 -1.67 32.84
CA GLY A 677 6.25 -2.23 31.75
C GLY A 677 6.01 -3.72 31.49
N ILE A 678 7.08 -4.43 31.13
CA ILE A 678 7.03 -5.86 30.74
C ILE A 678 6.58 -6.75 31.92
N ALA A 679 6.94 -6.42 33.13
CA ALA A 679 6.57 -7.23 34.31
C ALA A 679 5.04 -7.20 34.55
N ALA A 680 4.39 -6.03 34.40
CA ALA A 680 2.95 -5.93 34.49
C ALA A 680 2.26 -6.70 33.39
N LEU A 681 2.80 -6.64 32.18
CA LEU A 681 2.27 -7.35 31.02
C LEU A 681 2.33 -8.87 31.21
N GLU A 682 3.41 -9.41 31.78
CA GLU A 682 3.54 -10.84 32.12
C GLU A 682 2.46 -11.29 33.10
N VAL A 683 2.19 -10.51 34.14
CA VAL A 683 1.12 -10.80 35.10
C VAL A 683 -0.25 -10.84 34.40
N VAL A 684 -0.54 -9.86 33.55
CA VAL A 684 -1.80 -9.80 32.80
C VAL A 684 -1.94 -11.01 31.87
N CYS A 685 -0.89 -11.43 31.17
CA CYS A 685 -0.93 -12.60 30.29
C CYS A 685 -1.20 -13.89 31.09
N ARG A 686 -0.61 -14.02 32.28
CA ARG A 686 -0.88 -15.14 33.19
C ARG A 686 -2.35 -15.14 33.64
N ASP A 687 -2.89 -13.99 34.02
CA ASP A 687 -4.30 -13.86 34.41
C ASP A 687 -5.24 -14.19 33.27
N LEU A 688 -4.94 -13.71 32.06
CA LEU A 688 -5.70 -14.05 30.85
C LEU A 688 -5.66 -15.56 30.56
N LYS A 689 -4.52 -16.23 30.75
CA LYS A 689 -4.42 -17.69 30.65
C LYS A 689 -5.26 -18.37 31.74
N ALA A 690 -5.19 -17.92 33.00
CA ALA A 690 -5.99 -18.44 34.08
C ALA A 690 -7.49 -18.30 33.86
N MET A 691 -7.91 -17.27 33.11
CA MET A 691 -9.29 -17.05 32.69
C MET A 691 -9.69 -17.87 31.43
N GLY A 692 -8.73 -18.54 30.79
CA GLY A 692 -8.94 -19.27 29.53
C GLY A 692 -9.15 -18.38 28.33
N LEU A 693 -8.50 -17.21 28.26
CA LEU A 693 -8.60 -16.23 27.20
C LEU A 693 -7.32 -16.07 26.38
N TYR A 694 -6.27 -16.80 26.73
CA TYR A 694 -4.92 -16.57 26.19
C TYR A 694 -4.12 -17.87 26.11
N THR A 695 -3.39 -18.08 25.02
CA THR A 695 -2.38 -19.13 24.86
C THR A 695 -1.07 -18.52 24.37
N ALA A 696 0.08 -19.05 24.82
CA ALA A 696 1.40 -18.61 24.40
C ALA A 696 2.39 -19.77 24.49
N ARG A 697 2.43 -20.56 23.44
CA ARG A 697 3.38 -21.68 23.27
C ARG A 697 4.40 -21.31 22.20
N ALA A 698 5.59 -21.85 22.29
CA ALA A 698 6.65 -21.70 21.31
C ALA A 698 7.26 -23.05 20.96
N LEU A 699 7.97 -23.12 19.85
CA LEU A 699 8.83 -24.27 19.58
C LEU A 699 9.95 -24.31 20.62
N SER A 700 10.38 -25.53 20.98
CA SER A 700 11.49 -25.72 21.91
C SER A 700 12.78 -25.13 21.36
N PHE A 701 13.52 -24.46 22.22
CA PHE A 701 14.86 -23.97 21.94
C PHE A 701 15.95 -24.98 22.37
N ALA A 702 15.57 -26.24 22.68
CA ALA A 702 16.53 -27.26 23.03
C ALA A 702 17.50 -27.53 21.88
N GLY A 703 18.78 -27.47 22.17
CA GLY A 703 19.84 -27.63 21.16
C GLY A 703 20.19 -26.34 20.40
N VAL A 704 19.53 -25.21 20.75
CA VAL A 704 19.92 -23.88 20.25
C VAL A 704 20.97 -23.29 21.17
N GLU A 705 22.11 -22.95 20.61
CA GLU A 705 23.15 -22.19 21.29
C GLU A 705 23.03 -20.72 20.89
N TYR A 706 23.21 -19.83 21.84
CA TYR A 706 23.18 -18.39 21.62
C TYR A 706 24.51 -17.78 22.09
N GLU A 707 25.21 -17.17 21.13
CA GLU A 707 26.47 -16.46 21.37
C GLU A 707 26.39 -15.03 20.86
N PRO A 708 26.73 -14.01 21.68
CA PRO A 708 26.88 -12.64 21.22
C PRO A 708 28.18 -12.52 20.41
N LEU A 709 28.10 -12.12 19.16
CA LEU A 709 29.25 -11.74 18.34
C LEU A 709 29.55 -10.26 18.54
N GLU A 710 30.53 -9.95 19.37
CA GLU A 710 30.95 -8.58 19.62
C GLU A 710 31.90 -8.09 18.55
N HIS A 711 31.75 -6.86 18.10
CA HIS A 711 32.62 -6.16 17.19
C HIS A 711 33.22 -4.91 17.85
N ALA A 712 34.50 -4.93 18.16
CA ALA A 712 35.22 -3.74 18.58
C ALA A 712 35.55 -2.88 17.38
N LEU A 713 35.16 -1.61 17.39
CA LEU A 713 35.50 -0.68 16.31
C LEU A 713 37.03 -0.52 16.20
N THR A 714 37.55 -0.59 14.98
CA THR A 714 38.95 -0.28 14.72
C THR A 714 39.21 1.22 14.84
N PRO A 715 40.49 1.65 15.04
CA PRO A 715 40.84 3.07 15.06
C PRO A 715 40.35 3.85 13.84
N ASP A 716 40.40 3.22 12.64
CA ASP A 716 39.92 3.82 11.40
C ASP A 716 38.40 3.97 11.41
N GLN A 717 37.67 2.95 11.88
CA GLN A 717 36.22 2.99 12.04
C GLN A 717 35.80 4.04 13.05
N ILE A 718 36.52 4.18 14.15
CA ILE A 718 36.29 5.25 15.17
C ILE A 718 36.46 6.63 14.50
N SER A 719 37.55 6.83 13.76
CA SER A 719 37.80 8.10 13.06
C SER A 719 36.69 8.43 12.05
N ILE A 720 36.20 7.45 11.31
CA ILE A 720 35.09 7.64 10.37
C ILE A 720 33.78 7.93 11.12
N TYR A 721 33.51 7.19 12.22
CA TYR A 721 32.32 7.42 13.03
C TYR A 721 32.32 8.83 13.63
N ASP A 722 33.42 9.28 14.18
CA ASP A 722 33.58 10.61 14.78
C ASP A 722 33.39 11.72 13.73
N ALA A 723 33.95 11.55 12.53
CA ALA A 723 33.78 12.50 11.43
C ALA A 723 32.30 12.65 11.02
N TYR A 724 31.56 11.57 10.97
CA TYR A 724 30.11 11.63 10.73
C TYR A 724 29.32 12.18 11.91
N ALA A 725 29.74 11.89 13.16
CA ALA A 725 29.11 12.44 14.36
C ALA A 725 29.30 13.97 14.43
N ASP A 726 30.49 14.47 14.08
CA ASP A 726 30.78 15.89 13.98
C ASP A 726 29.91 16.56 12.90
N SER A 727 29.77 15.92 11.75
CA SER A 727 28.90 16.43 10.67
C SER A 727 27.45 16.51 11.11
N TRP A 728 26.91 15.50 11.78
CA TRP A 728 25.55 15.54 12.36
C TRP A 728 25.42 16.64 13.44
N SER A 729 26.45 16.91 14.22
CA SER A 729 26.49 17.99 15.21
C SER A 729 26.44 19.36 14.51
N ILE A 730 27.17 19.52 13.39
CA ILE A 730 27.14 20.75 12.58
C ILE A 730 25.75 20.95 11.97
N ILE A 731 25.16 19.89 11.38
CA ILE A 731 23.80 19.94 10.83
C ILE A 731 22.78 20.30 11.89
N HIS A 732 22.89 19.75 13.10
CA HIS A 732 21.98 20.05 14.21
C HIS A 732 22.06 21.53 14.62
N ARG A 733 23.25 22.09 14.71
CA ARG A 733 23.46 23.53 14.98
C ARG A 733 22.90 24.38 13.85
N GLY A 734 23.24 24.06 12.61
CA GLY A 734 22.72 24.75 11.42
C GLY A 734 21.19 24.67 11.31
N LEU A 735 20.59 23.56 11.73
CA LEU A 735 19.13 23.43 11.78
C LEU A 735 18.51 24.42 12.78
N HIS A 736 19.11 24.61 13.96
CA HIS A 736 18.65 25.60 14.93
C HIS A 736 18.75 27.03 14.38
N ASP A 737 19.85 27.36 13.73
CA ASP A 737 20.05 28.68 13.13
C ASP A 737 19.06 28.96 12.00
N VAL A 738 18.82 27.95 11.16
CA VAL A 738 17.84 28.03 10.08
C VAL A 738 16.40 28.14 10.60
N LEU A 739 16.03 27.42 11.66
CA LEU A 739 14.71 27.55 12.29
C LEU A 739 14.45 28.96 12.84
N ALA A 740 15.51 29.67 13.29
CA ALA A 740 15.43 31.07 13.68
C ALA A 740 15.36 32.00 12.44
N GLU A 741 16.10 31.68 11.37
CA GLU A 741 16.11 32.45 10.12
C GLU A 741 14.76 32.41 9.41
N ILE A 742 14.13 31.25 9.36
CA ILE A 742 12.81 31.06 8.69
C ILE A 742 11.61 31.45 9.57
N GLY A 743 11.84 31.98 10.79
CA GLY A 743 10.81 32.54 11.66
C GLY A 743 10.02 31.55 12.49
N ILE A 744 10.48 30.30 12.63
CA ILE A 744 9.86 29.28 13.52
C ILE A 744 10.26 29.52 14.98
N VAL A 745 11.46 30.05 15.21
CA VAL A 745 11.97 30.43 16.51
C VAL A 745 12.32 31.93 16.44
N ASP A 746 11.96 32.68 17.47
CA ASP A 746 12.27 34.13 17.55
C ASP A 746 13.76 34.33 17.82
N ARG A 747 14.44 35.05 16.94
CA ARG A 747 15.89 35.28 17.00
C ARG A 747 16.36 36.05 18.27
N MET A 748 15.52 36.93 18.80
CA MET A 748 15.89 37.80 19.93
C MET A 748 15.63 37.09 21.27
N SER A 749 14.53 36.40 21.40
CA SER A 749 14.09 35.78 22.67
C SER A 749 14.34 34.28 22.74
N GLY A 750 14.68 33.62 21.63
CA GLY A 750 14.81 32.15 21.55
C GLY A 750 13.48 31.41 21.74
N LYS A 751 12.35 32.12 21.86
CA LYS A 751 11.05 31.50 22.07
C LYS A 751 10.52 30.86 20.78
N THR A 752 10.06 29.63 20.89
CA THR A 752 9.41 28.92 19.78
C THR A 752 8.07 29.58 19.44
N GLN A 753 7.93 30.03 18.21
CA GLN A 753 6.71 30.65 17.69
C GLN A 753 5.76 29.64 17.06
N ASN A 754 6.28 28.48 16.58
CA ASN A 754 5.48 27.34 16.12
C ASN A 754 6.05 26.02 16.60
N ALA A 755 5.50 25.51 17.69
CA ALA A 755 5.94 24.24 18.30
C ALA A 755 5.77 23.04 17.35
N ARG A 756 4.71 23.02 16.52
CA ARG A 756 4.45 21.92 15.59
C ARG A 756 5.46 21.87 14.45
N ALA A 757 5.78 23.00 13.84
CA ALA A 757 6.77 23.05 12.75
C ALA A 757 8.18 22.74 13.26
N ARG A 758 8.55 23.24 14.46
CA ARG A 758 9.81 22.90 15.11
C ARG A 758 9.86 21.41 15.43
N GLY A 759 8.81 20.86 16.04
CA GLY A 759 8.71 19.43 16.36
C GLY A 759 8.84 18.55 15.12
N SER A 760 8.19 18.91 14.02
CA SER A 760 8.29 18.18 12.75
C SER A 760 9.71 18.20 12.18
N ALA A 761 10.37 19.35 12.15
CA ALA A 761 11.76 19.47 11.65
C ALA A 761 12.73 18.64 12.49
N LEU A 762 12.63 18.71 13.83
CA LEU A 762 13.46 17.94 14.74
C LEU A 762 13.18 16.44 14.64
N SER A 763 11.93 16.02 14.53
CA SER A 763 11.56 14.61 14.37
C SER A 763 12.10 14.04 13.05
N THR A 764 12.06 14.79 11.97
CA THR A 764 12.64 14.40 10.68
C THR A 764 14.15 14.25 10.79
N PHE A 765 14.84 15.19 11.45
CA PHE A 765 16.26 15.13 11.73
C PHE A 765 16.64 13.91 12.55
N GLU A 766 15.98 13.67 13.69
CA GLU A 766 16.25 12.53 14.56
C GLU A 766 16.02 11.19 13.85
N SER A 767 14.94 11.08 13.07
CA SER A 767 14.65 9.88 12.29
C SER A 767 15.70 9.60 11.23
N ALA A 768 16.21 10.64 10.55
CA ALA A 768 17.29 10.49 9.57
C ALA A 768 18.61 10.09 10.24
N LYS A 769 18.94 10.75 11.36
CA LYS A 769 20.13 10.46 12.17
C LYS A 769 20.15 9.01 12.65
N LEU A 770 19.05 8.52 13.24
CA LEU A 770 18.94 7.14 13.73
C LEU A 770 19.11 6.12 12.59
N ARG A 771 18.45 6.33 11.44
CA ARG A 771 18.61 5.44 10.27
C ARG A 771 20.05 5.42 9.76
N PHE A 772 20.68 6.59 9.70
CA PHE A 772 22.07 6.71 9.25
C PHE A 772 23.01 5.92 10.16
N PHE A 773 23.02 6.20 11.48
CA PHE A 773 23.94 5.53 12.40
C PHE A 773 23.64 4.03 12.53
N SER A 774 22.36 3.62 12.48
CA SER A 774 22.02 2.20 12.44
C SER A 774 22.64 1.53 11.19
N SER A 775 22.53 2.13 10.02
CA SER A 775 23.11 1.59 8.79
C SER A 775 24.63 1.58 8.81
N LEU A 776 25.26 2.66 9.30
CA LEU A 776 26.70 2.80 9.43
C LEU A 776 27.29 1.72 10.37
N LEU A 777 26.73 1.56 11.57
CA LEU A 777 27.19 0.58 12.53
C LEU A 777 27.00 -0.86 12.05
N VAL A 778 25.91 -1.17 11.36
CA VAL A 778 25.70 -2.48 10.74
C VAL A 778 26.77 -2.75 9.69
N SER A 779 27.10 -1.76 8.85
CA SER A 779 28.18 -1.88 7.86
C SER A 779 29.57 -2.06 8.51
N MET A 780 29.82 -1.35 9.62
CA MET A 780 31.10 -1.47 10.37
C MET A 780 31.30 -2.85 11.03
N LYS A 781 30.21 -3.58 11.32
CA LYS A 781 30.27 -4.93 11.91
C LYS A 781 30.64 -6.01 10.90
N MET A 782 30.59 -5.71 9.60
CA MET A 782 30.76 -6.72 8.55
C MET A 782 32.08 -7.53 8.63
N PRO A 783 33.22 -6.95 8.97
CA PRO A 783 34.46 -7.76 9.08
C PRO A 783 34.35 -8.91 10.10
N SER A 784 33.78 -8.66 11.27
CA SER A 784 33.58 -9.72 12.28
C SER A 784 32.54 -10.73 11.84
N LEU A 785 31.45 -10.28 11.21
CA LEU A 785 30.43 -11.17 10.67
C LEU A 785 30.97 -12.06 9.57
N ILE A 786 31.77 -11.53 8.64
CA ILE A 786 32.38 -12.29 7.55
C ILE A 786 33.30 -13.38 8.12
N ASN A 787 34.16 -13.04 9.09
CA ASN A 787 35.02 -14.01 9.75
C ASN A 787 34.22 -15.12 10.45
N ALA A 788 33.13 -14.78 11.12
CA ALA A 788 32.25 -15.77 11.76
C ALA A 788 31.58 -16.69 10.73
N ILE A 789 31.10 -16.13 9.61
CA ILE A 789 30.53 -16.91 8.49
C ILE A 789 31.58 -17.88 7.93
N GLU A 790 32.82 -17.44 7.71
CA GLU A 790 33.89 -18.30 7.21
C GLU A 790 34.18 -19.47 8.16
N GLN A 791 34.15 -19.25 9.47
CA GLN A 791 34.32 -20.28 10.49
C GLN A 791 33.18 -21.30 10.46
N GLU A 792 31.94 -20.85 10.34
CA GLU A 792 30.79 -21.74 10.27
C GLU A 792 30.81 -22.57 8.96
N LEU A 793 31.13 -21.95 7.84
CA LEU A 793 31.28 -22.67 6.57
C LEU A 793 32.41 -23.71 6.61
N ALA A 794 33.55 -23.38 7.27
CA ALA A 794 34.65 -24.34 7.47
C ALA A 794 34.26 -25.52 8.38
N SER A 795 33.23 -25.37 9.19
CA SER A 795 32.62 -26.40 10.04
C SER A 795 31.49 -27.18 9.35
N ASP A 796 31.31 -26.98 8.03
CA ASP A 796 30.27 -27.59 7.18
C ASP A 796 28.83 -27.15 7.62
N ASN A 797 28.72 -26.00 8.25
CA ASN A 797 27.45 -25.40 8.60
C ASN A 797 26.92 -24.51 7.48
N VAL A 798 25.59 -24.35 7.38
CA VAL A 798 24.93 -23.36 6.55
C VAL A 798 24.61 -22.12 7.37
N VAL A 799 24.65 -20.94 6.75
CA VAL A 799 24.52 -19.68 7.48
C VAL A 799 23.31 -18.89 7.00
N LEU A 800 22.49 -18.42 7.94
CA LEU A 800 21.35 -17.56 7.70
C LEU A 800 21.60 -16.17 8.32
N VAL A 801 21.69 -15.14 7.48
CA VAL A 801 21.98 -13.76 7.90
C VAL A 801 20.73 -12.92 7.81
N GLN A 802 20.23 -12.43 8.93
CA GLN A 802 19.13 -11.46 8.97
C GLN A 802 19.68 -10.04 9.08
N LEU A 803 19.29 -9.18 8.14
CA LEU A 803 19.69 -7.78 8.09
C LEU A 803 18.50 -6.87 8.46
N ALA A 804 18.74 -5.89 9.31
CA ALA A 804 17.74 -4.89 9.70
C ALA A 804 17.33 -3.99 8.52
N SER A 805 18.25 -3.74 7.57
CA SER A 805 18.02 -2.93 6.37
C SER A 805 18.90 -3.40 5.22
N THR A 806 18.37 -3.40 4.01
CA THR A 806 19.10 -3.74 2.79
C THR A 806 19.67 -2.53 2.05
N GLY A 807 19.33 -1.30 2.48
CA GLY A 807 19.70 -0.08 1.76
C GLY A 807 18.99 0.11 0.40
N GLU A 808 17.97 -0.70 0.06
CA GLU A 808 17.28 -0.66 -1.24
C GLU A 808 16.75 0.75 -1.58
N ALA A 809 16.09 1.41 -0.63
CA ALA A 809 15.54 2.74 -0.85
C ALA A 809 16.62 3.79 -1.16
N ILE A 810 17.80 3.65 -0.57
CA ILE A 810 18.96 4.51 -0.81
C ILE A 810 19.50 4.26 -2.22
N MET A 811 19.66 3.00 -2.57
CA MET A 811 20.16 2.58 -3.88
C MET A 811 19.22 2.99 -5.02
N ASP A 812 17.92 2.79 -4.86
CA ASP A 812 16.93 3.16 -5.88
C ASP A 812 16.89 4.67 -6.10
N ARG A 813 17.00 5.47 -5.05
CA ARG A 813 17.12 6.94 -5.16
C ARG A 813 18.39 7.33 -5.89
N ARG A 814 19.54 6.82 -5.49
CA ARG A 814 20.81 7.14 -6.13
C ARG A 814 20.82 6.78 -7.62
N LEU A 815 20.30 5.61 -7.94
CA LEU A 815 20.20 5.18 -9.34
C LEU A 815 19.15 5.99 -10.14
N SER A 816 18.16 6.58 -9.48
CA SER A 816 17.18 7.46 -10.16
C SER A 816 17.79 8.83 -10.52
N GLU A 817 18.76 9.31 -9.78
CA GLU A 817 19.48 10.57 -10.04
C GLU A 817 20.45 10.47 -11.21
N LEU A 818 20.91 9.28 -11.55
CA LEU A 818 21.91 9.04 -12.60
C LEU A 818 21.26 8.78 -13.96
N SER A 819 21.81 9.38 -15.02
CA SER A 819 21.43 9.06 -16.42
C SER A 819 21.81 7.62 -16.78
N ALA A 820 21.23 7.08 -17.86
CA ALA A 820 21.56 5.73 -18.34
C ALA A 820 23.05 5.58 -18.68
N GLN A 821 23.68 6.64 -19.17
CA GLN A 821 25.10 6.67 -19.52
C GLN A 821 25.98 6.73 -18.28
N GLU A 822 25.61 7.54 -17.28
CA GLU A 822 26.32 7.60 -16.00
C GLU A 822 26.22 6.27 -15.26
N ARG A 823 25.03 5.62 -15.25
CA ARG A 823 24.87 4.27 -14.67
C ARG A 823 25.72 3.19 -15.33
N ALA A 824 26.07 3.36 -16.61
CA ALA A 824 26.89 2.41 -17.36
C ALA A 824 28.39 2.68 -17.24
N THR A 825 28.77 3.93 -16.94
CA THR A 825 30.17 4.39 -16.97
C THR A 825 30.75 4.80 -15.62
N MET A 826 29.88 5.15 -14.66
CA MET A 826 30.32 5.55 -13.31
C MET A 826 30.38 4.36 -12.36
N ASP A 827 31.37 4.40 -11.49
CA ASP A 827 31.44 3.56 -10.30
C ASP A 827 30.34 3.99 -9.33
N VAL A 828 29.25 3.25 -9.29
CA VAL A 828 28.06 3.60 -8.47
C VAL A 828 28.29 3.11 -7.05
N GLU A 829 28.76 3.98 -6.20
CA GLU A 829 28.93 3.70 -4.79
C GLU A 829 27.62 4.03 -4.04
N VAL A 830 27.05 3.04 -3.35
CA VAL A 830 25.89 3.21 -2.46
C VAL A 830 26.34 2.97 -1.03
N SER A 831 26.28 4.02 -0.23
CA SER A 831 26.75 3.99 1.15
C SER A 831 25.71 4.62 2.08
N PRO A 832 25.79 4.42 3.41
CA PRO A 832 24.97 5.13 4.39
C PRO A 832 25.02 6.66 4.24
N LYS A 833 26.11 7.23 3.71
CA LYS A 833 26.31 8.65 3.41
C LYS A 833 25.17 9.24 2.57
N GLU A 834 24.60 8.47 1.65
CA GLU A 834 23.46 8.90 0.83
C GLU A 834 22.21 9.26 1.65
N THR A 835 22.01 8.59 2.80
CA THR A 835 20.91 8.94 3.73
C THR A 835 21.04 10.34 4.28
N LEU A 836 22.26 10.76 4.54
CA LEU A 836 22.57 12.06 5.08
C LEU A 836 22.41 13.16 4.02
N ILE A 837 22.91 12.90 2.81
CA ILE A 837 22.74 13.80 1.65
C ILE A 837 21.24 13.93 1.30
N ASP A 838 20.49 12.84 1.32
CA ASP A 838 19.04 12.85 1.10
C ASP A 838 18.30 13.69 2.14
N TYR A 839 18.67 13.57 3.42
CA TYR A 839 18.10 14.43 4.46
C TYR A 839 18.35 15.90 4.19
N LEU A 840 19.57 16.29 3.82
CA LEU A 840 19.91 17.68 3.53
C LEU A 840 19.15 18.21 2.30
N LYS A 841 19.01 17.40 1.26
CA LYS A 841 18.27 17.80 0.05
C LYS A 841 16.77 17.96 0.28
N ASN A 842 16.16 17.02 1.04
CA ASN A 842 14.70 16.85 1.08
C ASN A 842 14.08 17.13 2.45
N GLY A 843 14.81 16.95 3.53
CA GLY A 843 14.33 17.11 4.92
C GLY A 843 14.77 18.38 5.60
N PHE A 844 15.81 19.06 5.07
CA PHE A 844 16.32 20.28 5.67
C PHE A 844 15.39 21.47 5.38
N PRO A 845 14.97 22.24 6.41
CA PRO A 845 13.98 23.30 6.24
C PRO A 845 14.58 24.52 5.54
N VAL A 846 14.15 24.79 4.31
CA VAL A 846 14.60 25.95 3.52
C VAL A 846 13.45 26.93 3.21
N ARG A 847 12.21 26.61 3.58
CA ARG A 847 11.03 27.46 3.33
C ARG A 847 10.88 28.50 4.41
N GLN A 848 10.78 29.78 4.05
CA GLN A 848 10.45 30.84 4.99
C GLN A 848 9.03 30.68 5.53
N MET A 849 8.86 30.89 6.84
CA MET A 849 7.57 30.77 7.52
C MET A 849 7.08 32.15 7.98
N ARG A 850 5.81 32.45 7.76
CA ARG A 850 5.13 33.60 8.32
C ARG A 850 4.38 33.18 9.56
N VAL A 851 4.73 33.76 10.71
CA VAL A 851 4.06 33.52 11.98
C VAL A 851 2.96 34.55 12.18
N PHE A 852 1.76 34.10 12.53
CA PHE A 852 0.62 34.94 12.84
C PHE A 852 -0.17 34.39 14.03
N ARG A 853 -0.92 35.27 14.67
CA ARG A 853 -1.77 34.91 15.80
C ARG A 853 -3.18 34.67 15.29
N THR A 854 -3.73 33.50 15.61
CA THR A 854 -5.12 33.19 15.30
C THR A 854 -6.10 33.84 16.29
N ASP A 855 -7.37 33.95 15.95
CA ASP A 855 -8.39 34.61 16.77
C ASP A 855 -8.59 33.96 18.16
N ASP A 856 -8.23 32.68 18.31
CA ASP A 856 -8.18 31.96 19.58
C ASP A 856 -6.91 32.22 20.40
N GLY A 857 -6.04 33.11 19.94
CA GLY A 857 -4.80 33.50 20.59
C GLY A 857 -3.62 32.57 20.38
N ALA A 858 -3.79 31.47 19.64
CA ALA A 858 -2.70 30.54 19.32
C ALA A 858 -1.78 31.12 18.23
N MET A 859 -0.47 30.83 18.37
CA MET A 859 0.51 31.19 17.35
C MET A 859 0.55 30.08 16.29
N ARG A 860 0.33 30.43 15.02
CA ARG A 860 0.47 29.54 13.88
C ARG A 860 1.52 30.07 12.91
N ALA A 861 2.20 29.16 12.22
CA ALA A 861 3.10 29.50 11.13
C ALA A 861 2.63 28.80 9.86
N GLU A 862 2.62 29.57 8.79
CA GLU A 862 2.35 29.09 7.43
C GLU A 862 3.57 29.39 6.55
N PRO A 863 3.85 28.59 5.51
CA PRO A 863 4.86 28.93 4.54
C PRO A 863 4.58 30.33 3.99
N MET A 864 5.61 31.20 3.99
CA MET A 864 5.51 32.46 3.27
C MET A 864 5.32 32.16 1.79
N ILE A 865 4.28 32.76 1.24
CA ILE A 865 3.94 32.62 -0.17
C ILE A 865 4.27 33.98 -0.81
N ASP A 866 4.93 33.99 -1.95
CA ASP A 866 5.14 35.18 -2.75
C ASP A 866 3.81 35.66 -3.38
N SER A 867 3.85 36.77 -4.13
CA SER A 867 2.68 37.34 -4.82
C SER A 867 2.00 36.35 -5.79
N GLU A 868 2.60 35.18 -6.03
CA GLU A 868 2.21 34.20 -7.05
C GLU A 868 1.81 32.85 -6.47
N GLY A 869 1.82 32.72 -5.13
CA GLY A 869 1.40 31.52 -4.43
C GLY A 869 2.50 30.47 -4.22
N ASN A 870 3.78 30.78 -4.56
CA ASN A 870 4.88 29.85 -4.34
C ASN A 870 5.51 30.04 -2.96
N PRO A 871 6.00 28.95 -2.31
CA PRO A 871 6.74 29.07 -1.06
C PRO A 871 8.02 29.90 -1.24
N VAL A 872 8.19 30.93 -0.44
CA VAL A 872 9.43 31.72 -0.41
C VAL A 872 10.53 30.90 0.24
N LEU A 873 11.65 30.75 -0.44
CA LEU A 873 12.82 30.03 0.05
C LEU A 873 13.85 30.97 0.65
N SER A 874 14.46 30.62 1.77
CA SER A 874 15.56 31.38 2.38
C SER A 874 16.86 31.06 1.63
N ARG A 875 17.44 32.09 1.01
CA ARG A 875 18.76 32.00 0.32
C ARG A 875 19.88 31.60 1.28
N GLN A 876 19.82 32.07 2.54
CA GLN A 876 20.81 31.71 3.56
C GLN A 876 20.67 30.24 3.97
N ALA A 877 19.43 29.73 4.14
CA ALA A 877 19.20 28.34 4.46
C ALA A 877 19.64 27.38 3.32
N ILE A 878 19.45 27.79 2.07
CA ILE A 878 19.93 27.07 0.89
C ILE A 878 21.47 27.04 0.85
N ALA A 879 22.12 28.19 1.05
CA ALA A 879 23.57 28.27 1.06
C ALA A 879 24.19 27.40 2.18
N ALA A 880 23.63 27.47 3.40
CA ALA A 880 24.07 26.64 4.52
C ALA A 880 23.88 25.13 4.23
N ARG A 881 22.76 24.74 3.61
CA ARG A 881 22.51 23.35 3.19
C ARG A 881 23.55 22.88 2.16
N ASP A 882 23.82 23.69 1.15
CA ASP A 882 24.72 23.33 0.04
C ASP A 882 26.18 23.23 0.53
N GLU A 883 26.62 24.09 1.46
CA GLU A 883 27.91 24.01 2.14
C GLU A 883 28.04 22.69 2.92
N LEU A 884 27.00 22.32 3.69
CA LEU A 884 26.97 21.04 4.41
C LEU A 884 27.05 19.84 3.45
N ILE A 885 26.41 19.89 2.29
CA ILE A 885 26.50 18.83 1.28
C ILE A 885 27.94 18.69 0.74
N GLU A 886 28.61 19.82 0.48
CA GLU A 886 30.01 19.82 0.00
C GLU A 886 30.96 19.20 1.03
N GLU A 887 30.85 19.58 2.31
CA GLU A 887 31.66 19.00 3.40
C GLU A 887 31.45 17.48 3.50
N LEU A 888 30.18 17.03 3.42
CA LEU A 888 29.84 15.60 3.49
C LEU A 888 30.36 14.79 2.30
N CYS A 889 30.45 15.42 1.12
CA CYS A 889 30.98 14.73 -0.07
C CYS A 889 32.45 14.31 0.12
N ALA A 890 33.22 14.99 0.99
CA ALA A 890 34.60 14.65 1.29
C ALA A 890 34.77 13.45 2.26
N LEU A 891 33.72 13.01 2.95
CA LEU A 891 33.82 11.91 3.92
C LEU A 891 33.93 10.55 3.22
N PRO A 892 34.66 9.57 3.85
CA PRO A 892 34.79 8.23 3.31
C PRO A 892 33.43 7.53 3.17
N ALA A 893 33.20 6.83 2.07
CA ALA A 893 32.05 5.98 1.90
C ALA A 893 32.32 4.58 2.47
N ILE A 894 31.31 3.97 3.08
CA ILE A 894 31.35 2.59 3.57
C ILE A 894 30.26 1.82 2.82
N PRO A 895 30.55 0.66 2.23
CA PRO A 895 29.54 -0.12 1.51
C PRO A 895 28.41 -0.58 2.46
N THR A 896 27.22 -0.80 1.93
CA THR A 896 26.13 -1.38 2.73
C THR A 896 26.46 -2.80 3.17
N ALA A 897 25.92 -3.25 4.28
CA ALA A 897 26.23 -4.58 4.82
C ALA A 897 25.95 -5.72 3.83
N LEU A 898 24.85 -5.64 3.10
CA LEU A 898 24.48 -6.67 2.11
C LEU A 898 25.43 -6.65 0.91
N ASP A 899 25.82 -5.48 0.44
CA ASP A 899 26.74 -5.37 -0.70
C ASP A 899 28.16 -5.83 -0.29
N ALA A 900 28.60 -5.55 0.95
CA ALA A 900 29.85 -6.07 1.48
C ALA A 900 29.84 -7.61 1.57
N LEU A 901 28.75 -8.21 2.03
CA LEU A 901 28.57 -9.66 2.11
C LEU A 901 28.66 -10.31 0.71
N ILE A 902 27.91 -9.77 -0.26
CA ILE A 902 27.89 -10.28 -1.64
C ILE A 902 29.24 -10.05 -2.33
N ALA A 903 29.89 -8.94 -2.08
CA ALA A 903 31.21 -8.65 -2.65
C ALA A 903 32.27 -9.63 -2.14
N HIS A 904 32.16 -10.06 -0.88
CA HIS A 904 33.13 -10.99 -0.28
C HIS A 904 32.92 -12.46 -0.72
N PHE A 905 31.67 -12.97 -0.61
CA PHE A 905 31.38 -14.39 -0.86
C PHE A 905 30.94 -14.68 -2.30
N GLY A 906 30.55 -13.66 -3.05
CA GLY A 906 30.02 -13.81 -4.39
C GLY A 906 28.53 -14.23 -4.43
N THR A 907 27.92 -14.01 -5.57
CA THR A 907 26.52 -14.37 -5.83
C THR A 907 26.28 -15.87 -5.91
N ASP A 908 27.33 -16.66 -6.10
CA ASP A 908 27.24 -18.11 -6.21
C ASP A 908 27.11 -18.78 -4.84
N GLN A 909 27.60 -18.13 -3.78
CA GLN A 909 27.50 -18.65 -2.42
C GLN A 909 26.39 -17.98 -1.59
N VAL A 910 25.96 -16.76 -1.95
CA VAL A 910 24.95 -16.01 -1.19
C VAL A 910 23.60 -16.07 -1.90
N ALA A 911 22.61 -16.66 -1.24
CA ALA A 911 21.21 -16.58 -1.61
C ALA A 911 20.63 -15.27 -1.06
N GLU A 912 20.36 -14.30 -1.93
CA GLU A 912 19.80 -13.01 -1.54
C GLU A 912 18.27 -13.09 -1.55
N ILE A 913 17.64 -13.10 -0.36
CA ILE A 913 16.19 -13.18 -0.16
C ILE A 913 15.70 -11.82 0.37
N THR A 914 15.67 -10.82 -0.50
CA THR A 914 15.33 -9.44 -0.14
C THR A 914 14.37 -8.83 -1.15
N GLY A 915 13.73 -7.71 -0.78
CA GLY A 915 12.88 -6.95 -1.70
C GLY A 915 13.64 -6.24 -2.82
N ARG A 916 14.99 -6.22 -2.78
CA ARG A 916 15.79 -5.47 -3.75
C ARG A 916 15.58 -5.94 -5.18
N SER A 917 15.30 -5.00 -6.06
CA SER A 917 15.17 -5.22 -7.51
C SER A 917 16.49 -5.11 -8.26
N ARG A 918 17.54 -4.58 -7.60
CA ARG A 918 18.86 -4.34 -8.17
C ARG A 918 19.92 -4.62 -7.13
N ARG A 919 21.12 -4.99 -7.57
CA ARG A 919 22.30 -5.15 -6.72
C ARG A 919 23.52 -4.60 -7.42
N ILE A 920 24.54 -4.26 -6.66
CA ILE A 920 25.82 -3.78 -7.16
C ILE A 920 26.83 -4.90 -7.03
N LEU A 921 27.49 -5.24 -8.13
CA LEU A 921 28.52 -6.28 -8.20
C LEU A 921 29.79 -5.72 -8.83
N PRO A 922 30.96 -6.09 -8.33
CA PRO A 922 32.21 -5.81 -9.04
C PRO A 922 32.27 -6.61 -10.36
N ASP A 923 32.61 -5.96 -11.44
CA ASP A 923 32.94 -6.65 -12.71
C ASP A 923 34.33 -7.27 -12.65
N ILE A 924 34.72 -7.95 -13.72
CA ILE A 924 36.06 -8.59 -13.86
C ILE A 924 37.23 -7.58 -13.76
N THR A 925 36.94 -6.29 -13.86
CA THR A 925 37.96 -5.21 -13.72
C THR A 925 37.92 -4.55 -12.35
N GLY A 926 37.03 -4.99 -11.44
CA GLY A 926 36.80 -4.42 -10.11
C GLY A 926 35.90 -3.19 -10.11
N ARG A 927 35.32 -2.81 -11.25
CA ARG A 927 34.30 -1.71 -11.30
C ARG A 927 32.96 -2.21 -10.87
N GLN A 928 32.25 -1.37 -10.14
CA GLN A 928 30.91 -1.67 -9.64
C GLN A 928 29.88 -1.55 -10.76
N LYS A 929 29.16 -2.63 -11.02
CA LYS A 929 28.11 -2.72 -12.03
C LYS A 929 26.75 -3.00 -11.38
N VAL A 930 25.73 -2.29 -11.82
CA VAL A 930 24.36 -2.52 -11.38
C VAL A 930 23.74 -3.70 -12.13
N GLU A 931 23.39 -4.75 -11.41
CA GLU A 931 22.66 -5.90 -11.94
C GLU A 931 21.18 -5.82 -11.54
N ARG A 932 20.27 -6.20 -12.45
CA ARG A 932 18.83 -6.31 -12.15
C ARG A 932 18.50 -7.71 -11.67
N ARG A 933 17.70 -7.80 -10.60
CA ARG A 933 17.15 -9.06 -10.09
C ARG A 933 15.71 -9.22 -10.58
N SER A 934 15.35 -10.43 -11.00
CA SER A 934 13.98 -10.74 -11.42
C SER A 934 13.03 -10.83 -10.21
N ALA A 935 11.73 -10.61 -10.41
CA ALA A 935 10.73 -10.75 -9.34
C ALA A 935 10.65 -12.19 -8.77
N ARG A 936 11.10 -13.20 -9.53
CA ARG A 936 11.14 -14.60 -9.10
C ARG A 936 12.51 -14.98 -8.49
N ALA A 937 13.47 -14.06 -8.42
CA ALA A 937 14.80 -14.34 -7.90
C ALA A 937 14.73 -14.88 -6.47
N ASN A 938 13.88 -14.33 -5.60
CA ASN A 938 13.76 -14.80 -4.22
C ASN A 938 13.34 -16.28 -4.12
N LEU A 939 12.37 -16.73 -4.91
CA LEU A 939 11.96 -18.14 -4.91
C LEU A 939 13.11 -19.04 -5.37
N PHE A 940 13.84 -18.62 -6.40
CA PHE A 940 15.00 -19.36 -6.89
C PHE A 940 16.14 -19.38 -5.86
N GLU A 941 16.39 -18.24 -5.19
CA GLU A 941 17.41 -18.13 -4.14
C GLU A 941 17.07 -18.96 -2.90
N VAL A 942 15.80 -18.94 -2.45
CA VAL A 942 15.31 -19.81 -1.37
C VAL A 942 15.53 -21.28 -1.74
N GLN A 943 15.13 -21.70 -2.94
CA GLN A 943 15.32 -23.05 -3.39
C GLN A 943 16.80 -23.45 -3.49
N ALA A 944 17.66 -22.52 -3.97
CA ALA A 944 19.10 -22.77 -4.06
C ALA A 944 19.73 -22.95 -2.67
N PHE A 945 19.28 -22.23 -1.66
CA PHE A 945 19.70 -22.40 -0.26
C PHE A 945 19.18 -23.73 0.31
N GLN A 946 17.90 -24.04 0.14
CA GLN A 946 17.32 -25.30 0.62
C GLN A 946 17.93 -26.54 0.01
N ASP A 947 18.30 -26.48 -1.27
CA ASP A 947 18.99 -27.56 -1.99
C ASP A 947 20.49 -27.66 -1.60
N GLY A 948 21.01 -26.80 -0.75
CA GLY A 948 22.42 -26.75 -0.36
C GLY A 948 23.37 -26.24 -1.46
N ARG A 949 22.83 -25.67 -2.55
CA ARG A 949 23.67 -25.11 -3.64
C ARG A 949 24.33 -23.79 -3.24
N LYS A 950 23.69 -23.05 -2.33
CA LYS A 950 24.22 -21.81 -1.73
C LYS A 950 24.24 -21.96 -0.22
N PRO A 951 25.40 -21.94 0.44
CA PRO A 951 25.48 -22.19 1.87
C PRO A 951 25.12 -20.98 2.75
N ILE A 952 25.02 -19.78 2.17
CA ILE A 952 24.69 -18.55 2.89
C ILE A 952 23.36 -18.02 2.36
N ALA A 953 22.40 -17.69 3.25
CA ALA A 953 21.21 -16.94 2.88
C ALA A 953 21.18 -15.61 3.63
N ALA A 954 20.99 -14.51 2.90
CA ALA A 954 20.81 -13.18 3.45
C ALA A 954 19.38 -12.69 3.20
N PHE A 955 18.67 -12.32 4.25
CA PHE A 955 17.28 -11.85 4.16
C PHE A 955 17.05 -10.59 4.99
N SER A 956 15.94 -9.90 4.70
CA SER A 956 15.48 -8.74 5.45
C SER A 956 14.02 -8.89 5.84
N LEU A 957 13.57 -8.11 6.81
CA LEU A 957 12.16 -8.08 7.24
C LEU A 957 11.16 -7.80 6.08
N ALA A 958 11.62 -7.17 5.01
CA ALA A 958 10.81 -6.93 3.81
C ALA A 958 10.80 -8.09 2.80
N GLY A 959 11.63 -9.11 3.01
CA GLY A 959 11.77 -10.29 2.14
C GLY A 959 11.44 -11.62 2.83
N SER A 960 11.02 -11.55 4.10
CA SER A 960 10.65 -12.72 4.89
C SER A 960 9.20 -13.11 4.66
#